data_1435ceeae12dd7d3f8c8a2055cfac398
#
_entry.id   1435ceeae12dd7d3f8c8a2055cfac398
#
_cell.length_a   1.000
_cell.length_b   1.000
_cell.length_c   1.000
_cell.angle_alpha   90.00
_cell.angle_beta   90.00
_cell.angle_gamma   90.00
#
_symmetry.space_group_name_H-M   'P 1'
#
loop_
_entity.id
_entity.type
_entity.pdbx_description
1 polymer ?
#
loop_
_entity_poly.entity_id
_entity_poly.type
_entity_poly.pdbx_seq_one_letter_code
_entity_poly.pdbx_strand_id
1 'polypeptide(L)'
;MAATSSSLTRWRDIVRRRLVVTAGVMALWGIVIEARLVQLQVFRHDVLVARALRQRLRTIPTHPKRGEIVDRGGQILAYSVDADTIVAVPADVECPVETTRLLCEVLECRREQHDRILTRLDTENLFAYVQQYVSVDTARRIRELDLKGVGFLKQNRRFYPNRELAAHLIGYVGIDNQGLYGLESSYDEEISGQPGRVLMQTDARNRAFSRVERPPTAGVTLELTIDKLIQHIAERELRAAMREHHAAGGSVVVLDPATGEILALANEPTFNPNAFSLSDADARRNRATQDVYQPGSTFKIVTASAALEEGVSHPNQQIDTSPGVWYPGRRPIRDFRDYGVLSFTDMLVKSSNVAASKIGVELGAERLLRYVRRFGFGQAISEDFLGQSRGIVHPAAGLSDSDLARVSIGYTIAVTPLQMAAAMNAVANGGELIAPRVVRALLGEDGRLEVPRRVIRRAIRPETAATMTRILEDVVDHGTATAAQLTGYTVAGKTGTTEKLVDGRYSDTRNVASFAGFVPSTRPRLTILVVVDDVPSGGGVVAAPVFQRIAEASLRHLGVPPNVGAPPPILVSAGSPTPPIVRLTPVRAPASLAASAWTGPQRGLMPDLAGLSARAAFEIATDLGLMTRIRGDGFVVGQTLEPGSAITRGQALILRLERSGVSGARSRSEP
;
A
#
# COMPACT_ATOMS: atom_id res chain seq x y z
N MET A 1 55.66 -51.25 90.86
CA MET A 1 54.44 -51.18 90.00
C MET A 1 53.60 -49.95 90.37
N ALA A 2 54.10 -48.74 90.12
CA ALA A 2 53.36 -47.46 90.42
C ALA A 2 53.54 -46.35 89.37
N ALA A 3 54.08 -46.66 88.17
CA ALA A 3 54.34 -45.60 87.15
C ALA A 3 53.41 -45.62 85.93
N THR A 4 52.46 -46.55 85.85
CA THR A 4 51.56 -46.71 84.66
C THR A 4 50.16 -46.11 84.85
N SER A 5 49.74 -45.76 86.07
CA SER A 5 48.37 -45.16 86.29
C SER A 5 48.29 -43.65 86.01
N SER A 6 49.43 -42.93 86.15
CA SER A 6 49.43 -41.45 85.94
C SER A 6 49.39 -40.95 84.46
N SER A 7 49.85 -41.85 83.54
CA SER A 7 49.80 -41.48 82.09
C SER A 7 48.43 -41.69 81.46
N LEU A 8 47.66 -42.67 81.90
CA LEU A 8 46.31 -42.94 81.42
C LEU A 8 45.29 -41.90 81.88
N THR A 9 45.46 -41.39 83.11
CA THR A 9 44.61 -40.25 83.58
C THR A 9 44.90 -38.99 82.88
N ARG A 10 46.14 -38.62 82.60
CA ARG A 10 46.53 -37.45 81.81
C ARG A 10 46.01 -37.49 80.35
N TRP A 11 46.10 -38.67 79.75
CA TRP A 11 45.60 -38.83 78.34
C TRP A 11 44.08 -38.70 78.31
N ARG A 12 43.31 -39.25 79.26
CA ARG A 12 41.86 -39.11 79.37
C ARG A 12 41.46 -37.62 79.55
N ASP A 13 42.20 -36.90 80.36
CA ASP A 13 41.94 -35.44 80.56
C ASP A 13 42.24 -34.64 79.34
N ILE A 14 43.26 -34.97 78.61
CA ILE A 14 43.60 -34.32 77.35
C ILE A 14 42.53 -34.58 76.27
N VAL A 15 42.11 -35.87 76.15
CA VAL A 15 41.04 -36.26 75.23
C VAL A 15 39.72 -35.59 75.61
N ARG A 16 39.37 -35.59 76.94
CA ARG A 16 38.15 -34.94 77.40
C ARG A 16 38.18 -33.44 77.13
N ARG A 17 39.29 -32.75 77.34
CA ARG A 17 39.42 -31.34 77.00
C ARG A 17 39.31 -31.12 75.48
N ARG A 18 39.92 -31.92 74.66
CA ARG A 18 39.79 -31.83 73.20
C ARG A 18 38.36 -32.09 72.74
N LEU A 19 37.69 -33.11 73.29
CA LEU A 19 36.27 -33.38 73.03
C LEU A 19 35.38 -32.23 73.43
N VAL A 20 35.58 -31.63 74.61
CA VAL A 20 34.78 -30.48 75.11
C VAL A 20 35.04 -29.26 74.21
N VAL A 21 36.28 -29.02 73.79
CA VAL A 21 36.63 -27.94 72.88
C VAL A 21 36.00 -28.13 71.52
N THR A 22 36.09 -29.38 70.98
CA THR A 22 35.49 -29.73 69.68
C THR A 22 33.96 -29.62 69.75
N ALA A 23 33.33 -30.11 70.81
CA ALA A 23 31.89 -29.95 71.03
C ALA A 23 31.46 -28.51 71.17
N GLY A 24 32.26 -27.69 71.86
CA GLY A 24 32.03 -26.22 71.99
C GLY A 24 32.14 -25.52 70.64
N VAL A 25 33.13 -25.87 69.83
CA VAL A 25 33.29 -25.29 68.48
C VAL A 25 32.12 -25.71 67.58
N MET A 26 31.68 -27.02 67.64
CA MET A 26 30.49 -27.47 66.89
C MET A 26 29.19 -26.80 67.35
N ALA A 27 29.04 -26.61 68.66
CA ALA A 27 27.88 -25.90 69.19
C ALA A 27 27.86 -24.42 68.74
N LEU A 28 29.01 -23.77 68.81
CA LEU A 28 29.15 -22.37 68.32
C LEU A 28 28.86 -22.30 66.82
N TRP A 29 29.37 -23.25 66.01
CA TRP A 29 29.09 -23.34 64.61
C TRP A 29 27.61 -23.58 64.30
N GLY A 30 26.93 -24.46 65.10
CA GLY A 30 25.50 -24.65 65.02
C GLY A 30 24.72 -23.34 65.30
N ILE A 31 25.10 -22.61 66.31
CA ILE A 31 24.48 -21.30 66.64
C ILE A 31 24.63 -20.29 65.49
N VAL A 32 25.85 -20.28 64.85
CA VAL A 32 26.08 -19.39 63.72
C VAL A 32 25.21 -19.79 62.50
N ILE A 33 25.05 -21.10 62.27
CA ILE A 33 24.15 -21.61 61.19
C ILE A 33 22.71 -21.24 61.50
N GLU A 34 22.24 -21.48 62.72
CA GLU A 34 20.87 -21.13 63.17
C GLU A 34 20.61 -19.63 63.01
N ALA A 35 21.50 -18.79 63.47
CA ALA A 35 21.42 -17.33 63.32
C ALA A 35 21.36 -16.91 61.84
N ARG A 36 22.17 -17.59 60.99
CA ARG A 36 22.15 -17.34 59.56
C ARG A 36 20.84 -17.82 58.90
N LEU A 37 20.34 -18.95 59.28
CA LEU A 37 19.03 -19.45 58.80
C LEU A 37 17.90 -18.51 59.18
N VAL A 38 17.83 -18.02 60.45
CA VAL A 38 16.87 -17.01 60.89
C VAL A 38 17.02 -15.71 60.06
N GLN A 39 18.28 -15.26 59.84
CA GLN A 39 18.52 -14.08 58.99
C GLN A 39 17.99 -14.26 57.58
N LEU A 40 18.18 -15.44 56.92
CA LEU A 40 17.73 -15.74 55.59
C LEU A 40 16.22 -15.95 55.51
N GLN A 41 15.64 -16.69 56.48
CA GLN A 41 14.25 -17.11 56.42
C GLN A 41 13.29 -16.08 57.01
N VAL A 42 13.70 -15.22 57.96
CA VAL A 42 12.87 -14.21 58.56
C VAL A 42 13.18 -12.83 58.04
N PHE A 43 14.44 -12.36 58.18
CA PHE A 43 14.78 -10.99 57.82
C PHE A 43 15.00 -10.74 56.34
N ARG A 44 15.36 -11.78 55.59
CA ARG A 44 15.58 -11.68 54.12
C ARG A 44 14.58 -12.48 53.32
N HIS A 45 13.57 -13.06 53.95
CA HIS A 45 12.57 -13.91 53.28
C HIS A 45 11.96 -13.22 52.08
N ASP A 46 11.40 -12.03 52.26
CA ASP A 46 10.71 -11.32 51.18
C ASP A 46 11.64 -10.93 50.01
N VAL A 47 12.87 -10.54 50.31
CA VAL A 47 13.86 -10.22 49.30
C VAL A 47 14.29 -11.46 48.53
N LEU A 48 14.47 -12.58 49.21
CA LEU A 48 14.89 -13.84 48.57
C LEU A 48 13.73 -14.47 47.77
N VAL A 49 12.51 -14.40 48.28
CA VAL A 49 11.30 -14.82 47.56
C VAL A 49 11.09 -13.96 46.33
N ALA A 50 11.21 -12.62 46.43
CA ALA A 50 11.12 -11.73 45.29
C ALA A 50 12.21 -12.02 44.23
N ARG A 51 13.43 -12.37 44.67
CA ARG A 51 14.52 -12.74 43.76
C ARG A 51 14.28 -14.09 43.09
N ALA A 52 13.79 -15.10 43.84
CA ALA A 52 13.43 -16.41 43.30
C ALA A 52 12.24 -16.30 42.29
N LEU A 53 11.24 -15.49 42.60
CA LEU A 53 10.14 -15.21 41.70
C LEU A 53 10.64 -14.53 40.41
N ARG A 54 11.51 -13.53 40.50
CA ARG A 54 12.11 -12.89 39.30
C ARG A 54 12.94 -13.86 38.45
N GLN A 55 13.58 -14.86 39.04
CA GLN A 55 14.32 -15.88 38.30
C GLN A 55 13.41 -16.92 37.64
N ARG A 56 12.23 -17.19 38.23
CA ARG A 56 11.25 -18.16 37.72
C ARG A 56 10.21 -17.57 36.78
N LEU A 57 10.02 -16.25 36.85
CA LEU A 57 9.02 -15.52 36.05
C LEU A 57 9.74 -14.92 34.83
N ARG A 58 9.40 -15.43 33.64
CA ARG A 58 9.78 -14.80 32.37
C ARG A 58 8.53 -14.18 31.75
N THR A 59 8.59 -12.88 31.53
CA THR A 59 7.58 -12.19 30.73
C THR A 59 7.97 -12.31 29.27
N ILE A 60 7.15 -13.00 28.49
CA ILE A 60 7.32 -13.09 27.04
C ILE A 60 6.34 -12.12 26.40
N PRO A 61 6.82 -11.14 25.61
CA PRO A 61 5.92 -10.30 24.83
C PRO A 61 5.23 -11.15 23.76
N THR A 62 3.92 -10.99 23.64
CA THR A 62 3.16 -11.57 22.53
C THR A 62 2.92 -10.51 21.50
N HIS A 63 3.26 -10.81 20.25
CA HIS A 63 3.10 -9.88 19.15
C HIS A 63 1.62 -9.72 18.78
N PRO A 64 1.13 -8.48 18.71
CA PRO A 64 -0.24 -8.20 18.27
C PRO A 64 -0.40 -8.49 16.78
N LYS A 65 -1.66 -8.63 16.34
CA LYS A 65 -1.97 -8.58 14.91
C LYS A 65 -1.85 -7.14 14.45
N ARG A 66 -1.04 -6.95 13.42
CA ARG A 66 -0.91 -5.65 12.75
C ARG A 66 -2.23 -5.32 12.05
N GLY A 67 -2.73 -4.10 12.22
CA GLY A 67 -3.98 -3.62 11.64
C GLY A 67 -4.03 -3.83 10.12
N GLU A 68 -5.20 -3.99 9.58
CA GLU A 68 -5.39 -4.16 8.15
C GLU A 68 -5.18 -2.85 7.39
N ILE A 69 -4.85 -2.95 6.10
CA ILE A 69 -4.89 -1.81 5.19
C ILE A 69 -5.93 -2.16 4.13
N VAL A 70 -6.94 -1.30 4.01
CA VAL A 70 -8.04 -1.48 3.06
C VAL A 70 -8.17 -0.29 2.12
N ASP A 71 -8.70 -0.51 0.93
CA ASP A 71 -9.02 0.56 -0.01
C ASP A 71 -10.27 1.34 0.42
N ARG A 72 -10.66 2.38 -0.33
CA ARG A 72 -11.85 3.18 -0.06
C ARG A 72 -13.17 2.42 -0.09
N GLY A 73 -13.20 1.24 -0.71
CA GLY A 73 -14.32 0.31 -0.81
C GLY A 73 -14.28 -0.82 0.23
N GLY A 74 -13.31 -0.80 1.16
CA GLY A 74 -13.14 -1.83 2.18
C GLY A 74 -12.43 -3.10 1.67
N GLN A 75 -11.85 -3.08 0.46
CA GLN A 75 -11.13 -4.23 -0.06
C GLN A 75 -9.73 -4.33 0.54
N ILE A 76 -9.35 -5.51 1.00
CA ILE A 76 -8.08 -5.74 1.69
C ILE A 76 -6.90 -5.57 0.73
N LEU A 77 -5.96 -4.72 1.12
CA LEU A 77 -4.68 -4.48 0.46
C LEU A 77 -3.51 -5.11 1.24
N ALA A 78 -3.58 -5.13 2.57
CA ALA A 78 -2.63 -5.81 3.44
C ALA A 78 -3.30 -6.30 4.72
N TYR A 79 -2.94 -7.50 5.19
CA TYR A 79 -3.44 -8.07 6.42
C TYR A 79 -2.42 -8.99 7.08
N SER A 80 -2.66 -9.38 8.33
CA SER A 80 -1.79 -10.29 9.08
C SER A 80 -2.39 -11.69 9.16
N VAL A 81 -1.61 -12.71 8.79
CA VAL A 81 -1.98 -14.12 8.93
C VAL A 81 -1.19 -14.76 10.06
N ASP A 82 -1.85 -15.63 10.82
CA ASP A 82 -1.17 -16.43 11.81
C ASP A 82 -0.25 -17.44 11.09
N ALA A 83 1.00 -17.48 11.48
CA ALA A 83 2.00 -18.39 10.95
C ALA A 83 2.77 -19.07 12.10
N ASP A 84 3.09 -20.33 11.95
CA ASP A 84 3.94 -21.03 12.88
C ASP A 84 5.42 -20.75 12.57
N THR A 85 6.20 -20.51 13.61
CA THR A 85 7.65 -20.39 13.55
C THR A 85 8.24 -21.57 14.32
N ILE A 86 9.12 -22.33 13.69
CA ILE A 86 9.83 -23.43 14.33
C ILE A 86 10.98 -22.84 15.12
N VAL A 87 10.98 -23.13 16.39
CA VAL A 87 12.04 -22.73 17.34
C VAL A 87 12.65 -23.98 17.97
N ALA A 88 13.83 -23.85 18.50
CA ALA A 88 14.47 -24.92 19.27
C ALA A 88 15.08 -24.39 20.57
N VAL A 89 15.19 -25.26 21.53
CA VAL A 89 16.07 -25.15 22.71
C VAL A 89 17.27 -26.01 22.43
N PRO A 90 18.37 -25.50 21.88
CA PRO A 90 19.52 -26.29 21.47
C PRO A 90 20.08 -27.17 22.59
N ALA A 91 20.08 -26.68 23.84
CA ALA A 91 20.51 -27.44 25.01
C ALA A 91 19.67 -28.74 25.28
N ASP A 92 18.44 -28.80 24.79
CA ASP A 92 17.54 -29.93 24.93
C ASP A 92 17.56 -30.89 23.71
N VAL A 93 18.28 -30.52 22.64
CA VAL A 93 18.41 -31.33 21.41
C VAL A 93 19.52 -32.36 21.60
N GLU A 94 19.14 -33.64 21.69
CA GLU A 94 20.09 -34.74 21.97
C GLU A 94 21.08 -35.00 20.82
N CYS A 95 20.61 -34.90 19.56
CA CYS A 95 21.39 -35.17 18.36
C CYS A 95 21.18 -34.06 17.31
N PRO A 96 21.93 -32.93 17.36
CA PRO A 96 21.75 -31.79 16.43
C PRO A 96 21.81 -32.18 14.94
N VAL A 97 22.70 -33.09 14.56
CA VAL A 97 22.86 -33.56 13.17
C VAL A 97 21.61 -34.29 12.68
N GLU A 98 21.11 -35.23 13.45
CA GLU A 98 19.93 -36.01 13.08
C GLU A 98 18.67 -35.16 13.10
N THR A 99 18.50 -34.30 14.12
CA THR A 99 17.39 -33.37 14.20
C THR A 99 17.39 -32.42 13.00
N THR A 100 18.55 -31.90 12.60
CA THR A 100 18.69 -31.06 11.41
C THR A 100 18.30 -31.80 10.14
N ARG A 101 18.73 -33.08 10.00
CA ARG A 101 18.37 -33.93 8.85
C ARG A 101 16.85 -34.06 8.71
N LEU A 102 16.19 -34.49 9.81
CA LEU A 102 14.73 -34.69 9.84
C LEU A 102 13.96 -33.39 9.59
N LEU A 103 14.38 -32.26 10.17
CA LEU A 103 13.78 -30.94 9.90
C LEU A 103 13.95 -30.58 8.44
N CYS A 104 15.13 -30.78 7.87
CA CYS A 104 15.42 -30.41 6.49
C CYS A 104 14.75 -31.32 5.46
N GLU A 105 14.41 -32.56 5.81
CA GLU A 105 13.61 -33.44 4.97
C GLU A 105 12.19 -32.90 4.79
N VAL A 106 11.58 -32.31 5.83
CA VAL A 106 10.25 -31.71 5.77
C VAL A 106 10.30 -30.29 5.21
N LEU A 107 11.35 -29.52 5.50
CA LEU A 107 11.54 -28.13 5.06
C LEU A 107 12.10 -28.00 3.64
N GLU A 108 12.51 -29.12 3.02
CA GLU A 108 13.15 -29.14 1.70
C GLU A 108 14.37 -28.23 1.63
N CYS A 109 15.24 -28.28 2.67
CA CYS A 109 16.35 -27.37 2.83
C CYS A 109 17.35 -27.44 1.69
N ARG A 110 17.84 -26.25 1.26
CA ARG A 110 19.09 -26.15 0.49
C ARG A 110 20.28 -26.36 1.45
N ARG A 111 21.45 -26.72 0.89
CA ARG A 111 22.68 -26.98 1.65
C ARG A 111 23.01 -25.85 2.64
N GLU A 112 22.95 -24.59 2.19
CA GLU A 112 23.23 -23.43 3.04
C GLU A 112 22.23 -23.27 4.21
N GLN A 113 20.99 -23.67 4.01
CA GLN A 113 19.95 -23.64 5.04
C GLN A 113 20.17 -24.75 6.05
N HIS A 114 20.52 -25.95 5.59
CA HIS A 114 20.89 -27.07 6.43
C HIS A 114 22.06 -26.71 7.35
N ASP A 115 23.15 -26.15 6.81
CA ASP A 115 24.35 -25.80 7.57
C ASP A 115 24.04 -24.69 8.61
N ARG A 116 23.18 -23.72 8.27
CA ARG A 116 22.72 -22.69 9.22
C ARG A 116 21.88 -23.28 10.36
N ILE A 117 20.99 -24.24 10.08
CA ILE A 117 20.17 -24.88 11.11
C ILE A 117 21.07 -25.70 12.02
N LEU A 118 21.97 -26.50 11.45
CA LEU A 118 22.92 -27.31 12.22
C LEU A 118 23.77 -26.43 13.16
N THR A 119 24.36 -25.35 12.64
CA THR A 119 25.16 -24.40 13.46
C THR A 119 24.34 -23.79 14.61
N ARG A 120 23.05 -23.55 14.41
CA ARG A 120 22.16 -23.01 15.47
C ARG A 120 21.76 -24.04 16.51
N LEU A 121 21.62 -25.31 16.12
CA LEU A 121 21.26 -26.40 17.02
C LEU A 121 22.47 -26.97 17.76
N ASP A 122 23.67 -26.85 17.20
CA ASP A 122 24.94 -27.29 17.81
C ASP A 122 25.51 -26.22 18.74
N THR A 123 24.70 -25.76 19.70
CA THR A 123 25.06 -24.76 20.71
C THR A 123 24.40 -25.09 22.04
N GLU A 124 24.89 -24.53 23.13
CA GLU A 124 24.25 -24.63 24.46
C GLU A 124 23.20 -23.52 24.70
N ASN A 125 22.78 -22.84 23.67
CA ASN A 125 21.77 -21.77 23.78
C ASN A 125 20.42 -22.32 24.24
N LEU A 126 19.68 -21.51 24.99
CA LEU A 126 18.34 -21.85 25.46
C LEU A 126 17.24 -21.51 24.46
N PHE A 127 17.59 -20.89 23.32
CA PHE A 127 16.63 -20.52 22.27
C PHE A 127 17.34 -20.30 20.93
N ALA A 128 16.77 -20.88 19.88
CA ALA A 128 17.19 -20.64 18.50
C ALA A 128 15.98 -20.66 17.55
N TYR A 129 15.96 -19.73 16.59
CA TYR A 129 15.03 -19.80 15.47
C TYR A 129 15.55 -20.85 14.46
N VAL A 130 14.73 -21.85 14.15
CA VAL A 130 15.02 -22.84 13.09
C VAL A 130 14.53 -22.32 11.75
N GLN A 131 13.23 -22.09 11.65
CA GLN A 131 12.59 -21.56 10.44
C GLN A 131 11.38 -20.72 10.83
N GLN A 132 11.34 -19.47 10.36
CA GLN A 132 10.20 -18.56 10.59
C GLN A 132 9.14 -18.76 9.50
N TYR A 133 7.89 -18.53 9.89
CA TYR A 133 6.73 -18.42 9.00
C TYR A 133 6.52 -19.65 8.10
N VAL A 134 6.49 -20.83 8.69
CA VAL A 134 6.18 -22.06 7.97
C VAL A 134 4.67 -22.20 7.71
N SER A 135 4.32 -22.97 6.68
CA SER A 135 2.92 -23.31 6.41
C SER A 135 2.32 -24.17 7.52
N VAL A 136 1.00 -24.12 7.67
CA VAL A 136 0.27 -24.95 8.65
C VAL A 136 0.55 -26.44 8.43
N ASP A 137 0.64 -26.87 7.16
CA ASP A 137 0.93 -28.26 6.81
C ASP A 137 2.37 -28.65 7.17
N THR A 138 3.34 -27.77 6.89
CA THR A 138 4.74 -27.99 7.28
C THR A 138 4.88 -28.07 8.81
N ALA A 139 4.22 -27.15 9.53
CA ALA A 139 4.23 -27.16 11.00
C ALA A 139 3.61 -28.44 11.57
N ARG A 140 2.52 -28.94 10.96
CA ARG A 140 1.88 -30.19 11.36
C ARG A 140 2.82 -31.38 11.15
N ARG A 141 3.42 -31.51 9.98
CA ARG A 141 4.37 -32.60 9.65
C ARG A 141 5.55 -32.60 10.61
N ILE A 142 6.09 -31.45 11.00
CA ILE A 142 7.20 -31.35 11.96
C ILE A 142 6.72 -31.68 13.38
N ARG A 143 5.50 -31.35 13.80
CA ARG A 143 4.93 -31.75 15.08
C ARG A 143 4.79 -33.29 15.21
N GLU A 144 4.42 -33.92 14.09
CA GLU A 144 4.29 -35.40 14.04
C GLU A 144 5.62 -36.12 14.23
N LEU A 145 6.78 -35.47 14.02
CA LEU A 145 8.11 -36.00 14.26
C LEU A 145 8.48 -36.06 15.76
N ASP A 146 7.74 -35.36 16.63
CA ASP A 146 7.92 -35.26 18.09
C ASP A 146 9.40 -35.08 18.53
N LEU A 147 10.08 -34.12 17.85
CA LEU A 147 11.52 -33.87 18.05
C LEU A 147 11.77 -33.19 19.41
N LYS A 148 12.56 -33.81 20.26
CA LYS A 148 12.93 -33.23 21.56
C LYS A 148 13.72 -31.91 21.38
N GLY A 149 13.37 -30.91 22.16
CA GLY A 149 13.98 -29.59 22.07
C GLY A 149 13.46 -28.70 20.91
N VAL A 150 12.54 -29.20 20.04
CA VAL A 150 11.91 -28.44 18.98
C VAL A 150 10.51 -27.99 19.40
N GLY A 151 10.22 -26.72 19.22
CA GLY A 151 8.94 -26.12 19.59
C GLY A 151 8.37 -25.23 18.50
N PHE A 152 7.17 -24.69 18.74
CA PHE A 152 6.47 -23.82 17.80
C PHE A 152 6.04 -22.55 18.51
N LEU A 153 6.33 -21.41 17.86
CA LEU A 153 5.88 -20.10 18.28
C LEU A 153 4.90 -19.55 17.24
N LYS A 154 3.71 -19.19 17.68
CA LYS A 154 2.76 -18.48 16.80
C LYS A 154 3.22 -17.06 16.61
N GLN A 155 3.40 -16.65 15.37
CA GLN A 155 3.74 -15.30 14.97
C GLN A 155 2.77 -14.82 13.90
N ASN A 156 2.66 -13.52 13.75
CA ASN A 156 1.83 -12.91 12.71
C ASN A 156 2.72 -12.54 11.53
N ARG A 157 2.41 -13.05 10.34
CA ARG A 157 3.08 -12.68 9.10
C ARG A 157 2.23 -11.69 8.33
N ARG A 158 2.82 -10.57 7.93
CA ARG A 158 2.17 -9.62 7.02
C ARG A 158 2.06 -10.20 5.62
N PHE A 159 0.89 -10.03 5.00
CA PHE A 159 0.61 -10.55 3.67
C PHE A 159 -0.09 -9.51 2.80
N TYR A 160 0.36 -9.40 1.56
CA TYR A 160 -0.12 -8.48 0.53
C TYR A 160 -0.74 -9.28 -0.61
N PRO A 161 -2.09 -9.49 -0.61
CA PRO A 161 -2.76 -10.41 -1.54
C PRO A 161 -2.68 -9.96 -2.99
N ASN A 162 -2.56 -8.65 -3.21
CA ASN A 162 -2.51 -8.07 -4.55
C ASN A 162 -1.07 -7.90 -5.10
N ARG A 163 -0.07 -8.44 -4.39
CA ARG A 163 1.36 -8.40 -4.78
C ARG A 163 1.84 -6.99 -5.09
N GLU A 164 2.10 -6.67 -6.38
CA GLU A 164 2.67 -5.41 -6.83
C GLU A 164 1.72 -4.21 -6.74
N LEU A 165 0.40 -4.46 -6.59
CA LEU A 165 -0.60 -3.39 -6.59
C LEU A 165 -0.39 -2.42 -5.44
N ALA A 166 -0.22 -1.15 -5.75
CA ALA A 166 0.06 -0.06 -4.82
C ALA A 166 1.28 -0.30 -3.91
N ALA A 167 2.23 -1.15 -4.33
CA ALA A 167 3.36 -1.58 -3.51
C ALA A 167 4.19 -0.43 -2.94
N HIS A 168 4.47 0.59 -3.74
CA HIS A 168 5.24 1.75 -3.30
C HIS A 168 4.52 2.61 -2.27
N LEU A 169 3.19 2.58 -2.31
CA LEU A 169 2.34 3.31 -1.40
C LEU A 169 2.19 2.57 -0.07
N ILE A 170 1.76 1.30 -0.14
CA ILE A 170 1.57 0.46 1.03
C ILE A 170 2.90 0.24 1.74
N GLY A 171 3.95 -0.07 0.98
CA GLY A 171 5.25 -0.41 1.52
C GLY A 171 5.36 -1.86 1.95
N TYR A 172 6.25 -2.13 2.89
CA TYR A 172 6.52 -3.49 3.39
C TYR A 172 7.03 -3.47 4.83
N VAL A 173 6.95 -4.63 5.48
CA VAL A 173 7.41 -4.83 6.85
C VAL A 173 8.67 -5.71 6.88
N GLY A 174 9.46 -5.56 7.93
CA GLY A 174 10.60 -6.41 8.24
C GLY A 174 10.21 -7.75 8.85
N ILE A 175 11.23 -8.56 9.16
CA ILE A 175 11.06 -9.89 9.79
C ILE A 175 10.38 -9.76 11.17
N ASP A 176 10.66 -8.69 11.91
CA ASP A 176 10.06 -8.43 13.22
C ASP A 176 8.71 -7.72 13.13
N ASN A 177 8.10 -7.73 11.94
CA ASN A 177 6.79 -7.13 11.66
C ASN A 177 6.72 -5.61 11.85
N GLN A 178 7.88 -4.92 11.89
CA GLN A 178 7.98 -3.46 11.91
C GLN A 178 7.85 -2.90 10.50
N GLY A 179 7.22 -1.73 10.36
CA GLY A 179 7.11 -1.03 9.07
C GLY A 179 8.46 -0.47 8.62
N LEU A 180 8.90 -0.86 7.42
CA LEU A 180 10.18 -0.42 6.86
C LEU A 180 10.04 0.66 5.80
N TYR A 181 8.93 0.70 5.10
CA TYR A 181 8.68 1.62 3.99
C TYR A 181 7.20 1.89 3.76
N GLY A 182 6.88 3.01 3.09
CA GLY A 182 5.50 3.39 2.73
C GLY A 182 4.61 3.62 3.95
N LEU A 183 3.31 3.38 3.79
CA LEU A 183 2.32 3.55 4.87
C LEU A 183 2.57 2.60 6.04
N GLU A 184 3.12 1.40 5.77
CA GLU A 184 3.54 0.47 6.83
C GLU A 184 4.53 1.12 7.79
N SER A 185 5.39 2.02 7.31
CA SER A 185 6.36 2.77 8.13
C SER A 185 5.78 4.08 8.66
N SER A 186 5.01 4.82 7.82
CA SER A 186 4.46 6.13 8.21
C SER A 186 3.45 6.03 9.35
N TYR A 187 2.72 4.91 9.41
CA TYR A 187 1.67 4.62 10.39
C TYR A 187 2.01 3.41 11.27
N ASP A 188 3.32 3.14 11.47
CA ASP A 188 3.76 1.94 12.21
C ASP A 188 3.22 1.91 13.65
N GLU A 189 3.18 3.06 14.32
CA GLU A 189 2.68 3.17 15.71
C GLU A 189 1.20 2.79 15.82
N GLU A 190 0.38 3.22 14.86
CA GLU A 190 -1.06 2.99 14.86
C GLU A 190 -1.41 1.56 14.45
N ILE A 191 -0.72 1.04 13.43
CA ILE A 191 -1.07 -0.28 12.85
C ILE A 191 -0.35 -1.46 13.51
N SER A 192 0.74 -1.24 14.25
CA SER A 192 1.49 -2.33 14.89
C SER A 192 0.73 -2.95 16.08
N GLY A 193 -0.18 -2.21 16.69
CA GLY A 193 -0.91 -2.62 17.89
C GLY A 193 -0.06 -2.61 19.16
N GLN A 194 -0.66 -3.06 20.26
CA GLN A 194 0.02 -3.11 21.55
C GLN A 194 0.40 -4.53 21.91
N PRO A 195 1.67 -4.82 22.24
CA PRO A 195 2.11 -6.15 22.62
C PRO A 195 1.44 -6.59 23.92
N GLY A 196 0.99 -7.82 23.92
CA GLY A 196 0.54 -8.49 25.11
C GLY A 196 1.72 -8.97 25.97
N ARG A 197 1.41 -9.46 27.15
CA ARG A 197 2.39 -10.05 28.08
C ARG A 197 1.88 -11.40 28.55
N VAL A 198 2.70 -12.42 28.37
CA VAL A 198 2.47 -13.76 28.91
C VAL A 198 3.51 -14.00 29.98
N LEU A 199 3.03 -14.21 31.19
CA LEU A 199 3.86 -14.60 32.31
C LEU A 199 4.08 -16.11 32.22
N MET A 200 5.31 -16.54 31.95
CA MET A 200 5.71 -17.95 32.03
C MET A 200 6.36 -18.21 33.38
N GLN A 201 5.77 -19.12 34.14
CA GLN A 201 6.31 -19.64 35.38
C GLN A 201 6.86 -21.05 35.13
N THR A 202 8.12 -21.29 35.40
CA THR A 202 8.75 -22.61 35.31
C THR A 202 8.85 -23.25 36.67
N ASP A 203 8.47 -24.55 36.80
CA ASP A 203 8.71 -25.33 38.00
C ASP A 203 10.20 -25.80 38.08
N ALA A 204 10.57 -26.42 39.19
CA ALA A 204 11.92 -26.93 39.41
C ALA A 204 12.31 -28.07 38.43
N ARG A 205 11.38 -28.60 37.65
CA ARG A 205 11.58 -29.60 36.60
C ARG A 205 11.47 -28.98 35.18
N ASN A 206 11.61 -27.67 35.10
CA ASN A 206 11.52 -26.90 33.83
C ASN A 206 10.18 -27.04 33.09
N ARG A 207 9.10 -27.45 33.78
CA ARG A 207 7.76 -27.46 33.19
C ARG A 207 7.18 -26.07 33.25
N ALA A 208 6.84 -25.53 32.10
CA ALA A 208 6.32 -24.17 31.99
C ALA A 208 4.81 -24.14 32.25
N PHE A 209 4.39 -23.27 33.18
CA PHE A 209 3.00 -22.83 33.32
C PHE A 209 2.89 -21.47 32.68
N SER A 210 1.99 -21.30 31.71
CA SER A 210 1.73 -19.99 31.13
C SER A 210 0.48 -19.37 31.74
N ARG A 211 0.57 -18.10 32.15
CA ARG A 211 -0.58 -17.28 32.52
C ARG A 211 -0.56 -16.05 31.63
N VAL A 212 -1.64 -15.80 30.89
CA VAL A 212 -1.81 -14.56 30.13
C VAL A 212 -2.06 -13.45 31.14
N GLU A 213 -1.14 -12.48 31.19
CA GLU A 213 -1.26 -11.32 32.07
C GLU A 213 -1.99 -10.17 31.37
N ARG A 214 -1.71 -9.97 30.09
CA ARG A 214 -2.37 -8.99 29.22
C ARG A 214 -2.45 -9.54 27.81
N PRO A 215 -3.63 -9.65 27.19
CA PRO A 215 -3.75 -10.01 25.79
C PRO A 215 -3.18 -8.92 24.90
N PRO A 216 -2.62 -9.25 23.73
CA PRO A 216 -2.23 -8.26 22.74
C PRO A 216 -3.46 -7.57 22.17
N THR A 217 -3.38 -6.24 21.95
CA THR A 217 -4.41 -5.48 21.26
C THR A 217 -4.00 -5.31 19.79
N ALA A 218 -4.89 -5.66 18.87
CA ALA A 218 -4.63 -5.51 17.44
C ALA A 218 -4.41 -4.03 17.07
N GLY A 219 -3.63 -3.78 16.03
CA GLY A 219 -3.42 -2.45 15.50
C GLY A 219 -4.68 -1.89 14.81
N VAL A 220 -4.68 -0.58 14.63
CA VAL A 220 -5.75 0.16 13.95
C VAL A 220 -5.74 -0.18 12.45
N THR A 221 -6.91 -0.40 11.85
CA THR A 221 -7.04 -0.58 10.40
C THR A 221 -7.00 0.77 9.69
N LEU A 222 -6.17 0.87 8.64
CA LEU A 222 -6.11 2.03 7.76
C LEU A 222 -7.10 1.87 6.61
N GLU A 223 -8.06 2.78 6.50
CA GLU A 223 -8.88 2.95 5.30
C GLU A 223 -8.22 3.98 4.40
N LEU A 224 -7.83 3.56 3.19
CA LEU A 224 -7.17 4.43 2.23
C LEU A 224 -8.18 5.16 1.33
N THR A 225 -7.71 6.23 0.70
CA THR A 225 -8.43 6.92 -0.37
C THR A 225 -8.30 6.21 -1.71
N ILE A 226 -7.35 5.29 -1.82
CA ILE A 226 -7.07 4.51 -3.03
C ILE A 226 -8.33 3.75 -3.46
N ASP A 227 -8.65 3.85 -4.74
CA ASP A 227 -9.60 2.98 -5.42
C ASP A 227 -8.82 1.86 -6.13
N LYS A 228 -9.00 0.64 -5.68
CA LYS A 228 -8.24 -0.52 -6.17
C LYS A 228 -8.33 -0.70 -7.68
N LEU A 229 -9.49 -0.39 -8.29
CA LEU A 229 -9.66 -0.53 -9.73
C LEU A 229 -8.96 0.60 -10.47
N ILE A 230 -9.07 1.85 -10.02
CA ILE A 230 -8.36 2.99 -10.61
C ILE A 230 -6.85 2.79 -10.48
N GLN A 231 -6.37 2.30 -9.34
CA GLN A 231 -4.97 1.95 -9.13
C GLN A 231 -4.48 0.89 -10.13
N HIS A 232 -5.27 -0.17 -10.30
CA HIS A 232 -4.95 -1.22 -11.27
C HIS A 232 -4.91 -0.70 -12.72
N ILE A 233 -5.87 0.16 -13.08
CA ILE A 233 -5.91 0.79 -14.41
C ILE A 233 -4.65 1.64 -14.61
N ALA A 234 -4.30 2.49 -13.63
CA ALA A 234 -3.13 3.37 -13.71
C ALA A 234 -1.82 2.57 -13.86
N GLU A 235 -1.64 1.50 -13.08
CA GLU A 235 -0.47 0.63 -13.20
C GLU A 235 -0.40 -0.11 -14.53
N ARG A 236 -1.54 -0.64 -15.01
CA ARG A 236 -1.62 -1.33 -16.28
C ARG A 236 -1.23 -0.44 -17.45
N GLU A 237 -1.80 0.77 -17.51
CA GLU A 237 -1.56 1.70 -18.62
C GLU A 237 -0.14 2.29 -18.56
N LEU A 238 0.38 2.57 -17.35
CA LEU A 238 1.78 2.97 -17.19
C LEU A 238 2.74 1.88 -17.67
N ARG A 239 2.53 0.64 -17.22
CA ARG A 239 3.36 -0.52 -17.62
C ARG A 239 3.30 -0.79 -19.11
N ALA A 240 2.15 -0.57 -19.75
CA ALA A 240 2.01 -0.68 -21.20
C ALA A 240 2.87 0.38 -21.91
N ALA A 241 2.80 1.64 -21.49
CA ALA A 241 3.60 2.73 -22.04
C ALA A 241 5.10 2.53 -21.81
N MET A 242 5.50 2.04 -20.63
CA MET A 242 6.90 1.70 -20.34
C MET A 242 7.49 0.71 -21.34
N ARG A 243 6.70 -0.33 -21.68
CA ARG A 243 7.13 -1.35 -22.65
C ARG A 243 7.14 -0.82 -24.08
N GLU A 244 6.10 -0.07 -24.47
CA GLU A 244 5.95 0.48 -25.81
C GLU A 244 7.07 1.46 -26.15
N HIS A 245 7.47 2.28 -25.20
CA HIS A 245 8.47 3.34 -25.42
C HIS A 245 9.85 3.02 -24.85
N HIS A 246 10.07 1.80 -24.33
CA HIS A 246 11.32 1.37 -23.69
C HIS A 246 11.82 2.33 -22.59
N ALA A 247 10.90 2.87 -21.82
CA ALA A 247 11.19 3.87 -20.80
C ALA A 247 11.92 3.29 -19.59
N ALA A 248 12.75 4.09 -18.93
CA ALA A 248 13.50 3.68 -17.72
C ALA A 248 12.65 3.75 -16.45
N GLY A 249 11.66 4.63 -16.42
CA GLY A 249 10.81 4.82 -15.25
C GLY A 249 9.55 5.63 -15.57
N GLY A 250 8.59 5.60 -14.67
CA GLY A 250 7.40 6.43 -14.81
C GLY A 250 6.55 6.47 -13.55
N SER A 251 5.66 7.45 -13.52
CA SER A 251 4.70 7.64 -12.44
C SER A 251 3.35 8.13 -12.96
N VAL A 252 2.28 7.67 -12.33
CA VAL A 252 0.93 8.20 -12.52
C VAL A 252 0.38 8.58 -11.15
N VAL A 253 -0.20 9.78 -11.06
CA VAL A 253 -0.93 10.26 -9.88
C VAL A 253 -2.34 10.64 -10.30
N VAL A 254 -3.34 10.07 -9.63
CA VAL A 254 -4.76 10.36 -9.83
C VAL A 254 -5.33 10.95 -8.55
N LEU A 255 -5.85 12.17 -8.62
CA LEU A 255 -6.43 12.90 -7.49
C LEU A 255 -7.92 13.16 -7.71
N ASP A 256 -8.69 13.15 -6.62
CA ASP A 256 -10.01 13.79 -6.58
C ASP A 256 -9.82 15.29 -6.37
N PRO A 257 -10.26 16.15 -7.32
CA PRO A 257 -10.06 17.60 -7.24
C PRO A 257 -10.70 18.27 -6.04
N ALA A 258 -11.84 17.75 -5.59
CA ALA A 258 -12.60 18.38 -4.52
C ALA A 258 -12.02 18.09 -3.13
N THR A 259 -11.43 16.90 -2.94
CA THR A 259 -11.00 16.43 -1.63
C THR A 259 -9.49 16.35 -1.46
N GLY A 260 -8.71 16.32 -2.55
CA GLY A 260 -7.29 16.04 -2.55
C GLY A 260 -6.96 14.58 -2.27
N GLU A 261 -7.95 13.69 -2.28
CA GLU A 261 -7.75 12.25 -2.13
C GLU A 261 -6.94 11.68 -3.28
N ILE A 262 -5.92 10.90 -2.97
CA ILE A 262 -5.15 10.14 -3.95
C ILE A 262 -5.95 8.87 -4.26
N LEU A 263 -6.55 8.80 -5.45
CA LEU A 263 -7.31 7.64 -5.91
C LEU A 263 -6.41 6.55 -6.48
N ALA A 264 -5.28 6.95 -7.05
CA ALA A 264 -4.23 6.05 -7.50
C ALA A 264 -2.86 6.74 -7.48
N LEU A 265 -1.82 5.97 -7.17
CA LEU A 265 -0.42 6.36 -7.25
C LEU A 265 0.38 5.16 -7.75
N ALA A 266 0.69 5.15 -9.04
CA ALA A 266 1.42 4.10 -9.71
C ALA A 266 2.85 4.52 -10.02
N ASN A 267 3.80 3.62 -9.84
CA ASN A 267 5.20 3.80 -10.22
C ASN A 267 5.71 2.56 -10.95
N GLU A 268 6.58 2.75 -11.93
CA GLU A 268 7.34 1.70 -12.60
C GLU A 268 8.82 2.08 -12.64
N PRO A 269 9.76 1.12 -12.46
CA PRO A 269 9.52 -0.30 -12.17
C PRO A 269 8.88 -0.53 -10.80
N THR A 270 8.19 -1.67 -10.64
CA THR A 270 7.49 -2.05 -9.40
C THR A 270 8.10 -3.29 -8.76
N PHE A 271 7.62 -3.63 -7.56
CA PHE A 271 8.13 -4.78 -6.79
C PHE A 271 6.99 -5.48 -6.04
N ASN A 272 7.24 -6.73 -5.61
CA ASN A 272 6.30 -7.47 -4.77
C ASN A 272 6.66 -7.30 -3.28
N PRO A 273 5.82 -6.67 -2.45
CA PRO A 273 6.08 -6.49 -1.01
C PRO A 273 6.27 -7.79 -0.23
N ASN A 274 5.64 -8.90 -0.68
CA ASN A 274 5.84 -10.21 -0.04
C ASN A 274 7.26 -10.77 -0.25
N ALA A 275 8.01 -10.23 -1.22
CA ALA A 275 9.36 -10.67 -1.59
C ALA A 275 10.28 -9.46 -1.88
N PHE A 276 10.13 -8.39 -1.12
CA PHE A 276 10.83 -7.12 -1.34
C PHE A 276 12.36 -7.25 -1.34
N SER A 277 12.91 -8.23 -0.60
CA SER A 277 14.35 -8.50 -0.53
C SER A 277 14.96 -9.00 -1.86
N LEU A 278 14.11 -9.50 -2.77
CA LEU A 278 14.53 -9.95 -4.11
C LEU A 278 14.52 -8.82 -5.16
N SER A 279 14.01 -7.64 -4.81
CA SER A 279 13.93 -6.49 -5.71
C SER A 279 15.05 -5.49 -5.46
N ASP A 280 15.46 -4.79 -6.50
CA ASP A 280 16.44 -3.71 -6.40
C ASP A 280 15.91 -2.53 -5.58
N ALA A 281 16.79 -1.79 -4.94
CA ALA A 281 16.43 -0.61 -4.16
C ALA A 281 15.74 0.46 -5.02
N ASP A 282 16.16 0.60 -6.28
CA ASP A 282 15.57 1.54 -7.23
C ASP A 282 14.12 1.19 -7.58
N ALA A 283 13.79 -0.10 -7.73
CA ALA A 283 12.43 -0.57 -7.98
C ALA A 283 11.49 -0.36 -6.78
N ARG A 284 12.02 -0.21 -5.56
CA ARG A 284 11.22 0.04 -4.34
C ARG A 284 10.94 1.52 -4.07
N ARG A 285 11.63 2.43 -4.79
CA ARG A 285 11.51 3.86 -4.57
C ARG A 285 10.16 4.40 -5.07
N ASN A 286 9.47 5.17 -4.22
CA ASN A 286 8.25 5.87 -4.61
C ASN A 286 8.59 7.10 -5.46
N ARG A 287 8.70 6.89 -6.78
CA ARG A 287 9.09 7.93 -7.75
C ARG A 287 8.15 9.12 -7.74
N ALA A 288 6.86 8.89 -7.50
CA ALA A 288 5.87 9.95 -7.47
C ALA A 288 6.12 11.00 -6.37
N THR A 289 6.80 10.61 -5.28
CA THR A 289 7.04 11.47 -4.11
C THR A 289 8.52 11.79 -3.87
N GLN A 290 9.43 10.95 -4.36
CA GLN A 290 10.86 11.05 -4.08
C GLN A 290 11.69 11.50 -5.27
N ASP A 291 11.32 11.11 -6.50
CA ASP A 291 12.03 11.55 -7.69
C ASP A 291 11.64 12.99 -8.04
N VAL A 292 12.63 13.72 -8.55
CA VAL A 292 12.43 15.07 -9.06
C VAL A 292 12.79 15.14 -10.53
N TYR A 293 11.99 15.89 -11.28
CA TYR A 293 12.23 16.11 -12.69
C TYR A 293 11.97 17.58 -13.05
N GLN A 294 12.50 18.02 -14.15
CA GLN A 294 12.18 19.34 -14.70
C GLN A 294 10.82 19.26 -15.41
N PRO A 295 9.78 19.97 -14.93
CA PRO A 295 8.41 19.82 -15.44
C PRO A 295 8.21 20.34 -16.87
N GLY A 296 9.14 21.17 -17.35
CA GLY A 296 9.04 21.74 -18.70
C GLY A 296 7.72 22.48 -18.90
N SER A 297 7.12 22.29 -20.06
CA SER A 297 5.90 23.02 -20.45
C SER A 297 4.67 22.78 -19.60
N THR A 298 4.61 21.75 -18.75
CA THR A 298 3.51 21.62 -17.78
C THR A 298 3.57 22.72 -16.73
N PHE A 299 4.76 23.24 -16.44
CA PHE A 299 4.94 24.34 -15.50
C PHE A 299 4.38 25.68 -15.98
N LYS A 300 4.15 25.86 -17.29
CA LYS A 300 3.57 27.07 -17.85
C LYS A 300 2.20 27.42 -17.26
N ILE A 301 1.50 26.44 -16.66
CA ILE A 301 0.26 26.70 -15.91
C ILE A 301 0.49 27.66 -14.73
N VAL A 302 1.65 27.54 -14.06
CA VAL A 302 2.02 28.41 -12.92
C VAL A 302 2.34 29.82 -13.41
N THR A 303 3.18 29.93 -14.45
CA THR A 303 3.56 31.21 -15.05
C THR A 303 2.34 31.97 -15.61
N ALA A 304 1.49 31.27 -16.36
CA ALA A 304 0.27 31.83 -16.91
C ALA A 304 -0.74 32.23 -15.83
N SER A 305 -0.96 31.38 -14.86
CA SER A 305 -1.83 31.69 -13.72
C SER A 305 -1.34 32.93 -12.94
N ALA A 306 -0.03 33.02 -12.70
CA ALA A 306 0.58 34.16 -12.02
C ALA A 306 0.38 35.47 -12.83
N ALA A 307 0.58 35.43 -14.14
CA ALA A 307 0.42 36.59 -15.01
C ALA A 307 -1.03 37.07 -15.06
N LEU A 308 -2.00 36.17 -15.16
CA LEU A 308 -3.43 36.49 -15.11
C LEU A 308 -3.85 37.04 -13.73
N GLU A 309 -3.35 36.42 -12.66
CA GLU A 309 -3.70 36.81 -11.29
C GLU A 309 -3.18 38.21 -10.90
N GLU A 310 -1.96 38.54 -11.34
CA GLU A 310 -1.33 39.85 -11.12
C GLU A 310 -1.76 40.91 -12.14
N GLY A 311 -2.59 40.54 -13.13
CA GLY A 311 -3.04 41.45 -14.17
C GLY A 311 -1.94 41.93 -15.14
N VAL A 312 -0.81 41.22 -15.18
CA VAL A 312 0.29 41.44 -16.10
C VAL A 312 -0.12 41.05 -17.52
N SER A 313 -1.00 40.07 -17.65
CA SER A 313 -1.49 39.58 -18.94
C SER A 313 -2.99 39.31 -18.92
N HIS A 314 -3.58 39.24 -20.11
CA HIS A 314 -4.97 38.82 -20.34
C HIS A 314 -5.07 37.92 -21.56
N PRO A 315 -6.12 37.07 -21.71
CA PRO A 315 -6.18 35.99 -22.70
C PRO A 315 -5.91 36.43 -24.16
N ASN A 316 -6.30 37.62 -24.55
CA ASN A 316 -6.18 38.15 -25.90
C ASN A 316 -4.93 39.02 -26.11
N GLN A 317 -4.06 39.19 -25.11
CA GLN A 317 -2.82 39.96 -25.24
C GLN A 317 -1.93 39.37 -26.31
N GLN A 318 -1.45 40.21 -27.22
CA GLN A 318 -0.57 39.80 -28.30
C GLN A 318 0.89 39.84 -27.85
N ILE A 319 1.62 38.78 -28.17
CA ILE A 319 3.03 38.61 -27.82
C ILE A 319 3.79 38.23 -29.08
N ASP A 320 4.72 39.07 -29.50
CA ASP A 320 5.59 38.81 -30.63
C ASP A 320 6.66 37.76 -30.25
N THR A 321 6.70 36.64 -30.95
CA THR A 321 7.69 35.59 -30.79
C THR A 321 8.72 35.52 -31.89
N SER A 322 8.60 36.42 -32.92
CA SER A 322 9.50 36.41 -34.07
C SER A 322 10.96 36.68 -33.68
N PRO A 323 11.89 36.01 -34.30
CA PRO A 323 11.84 34.95 -35.31
C PRO A 323 11.83 33.52 -34.70
N GLY A 324 11.13 33.27 -33.59
CA GLY A 324 11.08 31.98 -32.87
C GLY A 324 12.27 31.77 -31.95
N VAL A 325 13.13 32.76 -31.75
CA VAL A 325 14.30 32.73 -30.87
C VAL A 325 14.40 34.07 -30.12
N TRP A 326 14.59 33.98 -28.81
CA TRP A 326 14.79 35.16 -27.96
C TRP A 326 15.99 34.98 -27.03
N TYR A 327 16.73 36.05 -26.78
CA TYR A 327 17.96 36.08 -26.00
C TYR A 327 17.77 36.90 -24.72
N PRO A 328 17.27 36.34 -23.62
CA PRO A 328 17.21 37.02 -22.30
C PRO A 328 18.59 37.17 -21.64
N GLY A 329 19.62 36.71 -22.29
CA GLY A 329 21.01 36.70 -21.87
C GLY A 329 21.87 35.97 -22.88
N ARG A 330 22.93 35.27 -22.41
CA ARG A 330 23.85 34.55 -23.31
C ARG A 330 23.23 33.31 -23.98
N ARG A 331 22.25 32.67 -23.36
CA ARG A 331 21.62 31.43 -23.83
C ARG A 331 20.26 31.72 -24.44
N PRO A 332 20.01 31.28 -25.69
CA PRO A 332 18.71 31.49 -26.32
C PRO A 332 17.60 30.63 -25.71
N ILE A 333 16.40 31.20 -25.75
CA ILE A 333 15.14 30.43 -25.63
C ILE A 333 14.60 30.28 -27.07
N ARG A 334 14.19 29.06 -27.41
CA ARG A 334 13.74 28.72 -28.76
C ARG A 334 12.35 28.09 -28.71
N ASP A 335 11.53 28.50 -29.67
CA ASP A 335 10.30 27.79 -29.99
C ASP A 335 10.57 26.66 -30.99
N PHE A 336 9.62 25.76 -31.13
CA PHE A 336 9.69 24.67 -32.11
C PHE A 336 9.76 25.20 -33.55
N ARG A 337 9.11 26.32 -33.80
CA ARG A 337 9.16 27.09 -35.07
C ARG A 337 8.88 28.57 -34.81
N ASP A 338 9.04 29.39 -35.80
CA ASP A 338 8.53 30.77 -35.74
C ASP A 338 6.99 30.77 -35.77
N TYR A 339 6.40 31.35 -34.75
CA TYR A 339 4.95 31.47 -34.61
C TYR A 339 4.46 32.90 -34.93
N GLY A 340 5.38 33.85 -35.14
CA GLY A 340 5.00 35.25 -35.33
C GLY A 340 4.42 35.85 -34.06
N VAL A 341 3.32 36.54 -34.19
CA VAL A 341 2.57 37.11 -33.04
C VAL A 341 1.52 36.14 -32.55
N LEU A 342 1.56 35.80 -31.28
CA LEU A 342 0.61 34.89 -30.62
C LEU A 342 -0.25 35.62 -29.60
N SER A 343 -1.50 35.21 -29.43
CA SER A 343 -2.25 35.57 -28.22
C SER A 343 -1.67 34.89 -26.99
N PHE A 344 -1.98 35.39 -25.78
CA PHE A 344 -1.63 34.72 -24.53
C PHE A 344 -2.25 33.32 -24.45
N THR A 345 -3.48 33.13 -24.93
CA THR A 345 -4.12 31.82 -25.07
C THR A 345 -3.30 30.93 -26.00
N ASP A 346 -2.95 31.40 -27.20
CA ASP A 346 -2.15 30.64 -28.18
C ASP A 346 -0.74 30.29 -27.66
N MET A 347 -0.15 31.10 -26.80
CA MET A 347 1.11 30.77 -26.11
C MET A 347 1.02 29.43 -25.41
N LEU A 348 -0.10 29.12 -24.71
CA LEU A 348 -0.31 27.86 -24.02
C LEU A 348 -0.74 26.75 -25.01
N VAL A 349 -1.61 27.05 -25.96
CA VAL A 349 -2.10 26.11 -26.99
C VAL A 349 -0.95 25.57 -27.83
N LYS A 350 -0.09 26.43 -28.33
CA LYS A 350 1.11 26.07 -29.13
C LYS A 350 2.32 25.79 -28.27
N SER A 351 2.20 26.01 -26.97
CA SER A 351 3.28 25.80 -25.99
C SER A 351 4.56 26.61 -26.30
N SER A 352 4.42 27.86 -26.77
CA SER A 352 5.56 28.74 -27.07
C SER A 352 6.45 28.95 -25.83
N ASN A 353 7.73 28.66 -25.96
CA ASN A 353 8.75 28.93 -24.94
C ASN A 353 9.09 30.43 -24.90
N VAL A 354 9.22 31.03 -26.08
CA VAL A 354 9.57 32.47 -26.21
C VAL A 354 8.52 33.34 -25.56
N ALA A 355 7.23 33.14 -25.87
CA ALA A 355 6.15 33.91 -25.27
C ALA A 355 6.06 33.71 -23.76
N ALA A 356 6.09 32.45 -23.28
CA ALA A 356 6.02 32.16 -21.83
C ALA A 356 7.21 32.73 -21.05
N SER A 357 8.40 32.73 -21.64
CA SER A 357 9.60 33.31 -21.03
C SER A 357 9.52 34.85 -20.96
N LYS A 358 9.01 35.53 -22.03
CA LYS A 358 8.80 36.96 -22.02
C LYS A 358 7.81 37.38 -20.91
N ILE A 359 6.67 36.69 -20.79
CA ILE A 359 5.71 36.89 -19.71
C ILE A 359 6.34 36.66 -18.32
N GLY A 360 7.16 35.64 -18.16
CA GLY A 360 7.82 35.38 -16.87
C GLY A 360 8.82 36.45 -16.47
N VAL A 361 9.57 36.98 -17.42
CA VAL A 361 10.49 38.11 -17.17
C VAL A 361 9.71 39.40 -16.86
N GLU A 362 8.61 39.69 -17.57
CA GLU A 362 7.71 40.80 -17.31
C GLU A 362 7.06 40.70 -15.91
N LEU A 363 6.69 39.48 -15.49
CA LEU A 363 6.17 39.22 -14.14
C LEU A 363 7.21 39.52 -13.05
N GLY A 364 8.47 39.24 -13.32
CA GLY A 364 9.59 39.44 -12.42
C GLY A 364 9.76 38.31 -11.39
N ALA A 365 10.98 38.18 -10.87
CA ALA A 365 11.39 37.06 -10.01
C ALA A 365 10.55 36.91 -8.74
N GLU A 366 10.31 38.01 -8.02
CA GLU A 366 9.58 38.01 -6.76
C GLU A 366 8.14 37.51 -6.93
N ARG A 367 7.42 37.99 -7.96
CA ARG A 367 6.04 37.62 -8.23
C ARG A 367 5.98 36.17 -8.72
N LEU A 368 6.79 35.77 -9.70
CA LEU A 368 6.77 34.41 -10.22
C LEU A 368 7.07 33.39 -9.11
N LEU A 369 8.14 33.58 -8.32
CA LEU A 369 8.50 32.64 -7.25
C LEU A 369 7.51 32.63 -6.09
N ARG A 370 6.77 33.72 -5.86
CA ARG A 370 5.63 33.72 -4.95
C ARG A 370 4.57 32.73 -5.39
N TYR A 371 4.22 32.70 -6.69
CA TYR A 371 3.25 31.72 -7.22
C TYR A 371 3.82 30.31 -7.28
N VAL A 372 5.09 30.12 -7.59
CA VAL A 372 5.77 28.81 -7.47
C VAL A 372 5.52 28.22 -6.08
N ARG A 373 5.74 29.00 -5.03
CA ARG A 373 5.48 28.55 -3.65
C ARG A 373 3.99 28.40 -3.34
N ARG A 374 3.12 29.29 -3.89
CA ARG A 374 1.67 29.20 -3.71
C ARG A 374 1.10 27.90 -4.28
N PHE A 375 1.63 27.40 -5.39
CA PHE A 375 1.26 26.12 -6.00
C PHE A 375 1.90 24.89 -5.33
N GLY A 376 2.68 25.07 -4.26
CA GLY A 376 3.21 23.96 -3.44
C GLY A 376 4.61 23.49 -3.78
N PHE A 377 5.30 24.11 -4.72
CA PHE A 377 6.67 23.75 -5.06
C PHE A 377 7.67 24.24 -4.01
N GLY A 378 8.76 23.49 -3.83
CA GLY A 378 9.80 23.78 -2.84
C GLY A 378 9.45 23.38 -1.41
N GLN A 379 8.36 22.65 -1.19
CA GLN A 379 7.92 22.16 0.14
C GLN A 379 7.31 20.77 0.06
N ALA A 380 7.29 20.06 1.19
CA ALA A 380 6.49 18.85 1.35
C ALA A 380 5.01 19.21 1.36
N ILE A 381 4.16 18.49 0.61
CA ILE A 381 2.74 18.84 0.40
C ILE A 381 1.76 17.80 0.98
N SER A 382 2.25 16.64 1.39
CA SER A 382 1.46 15.58 2.02
C SER A 382 2.09 15.17 3.35
N GLU A 383 1.28 14.77 4.32
CA GLU A 383 1.73 14.28 5.62
C GLU A 383 1.90 12.74 5.63
N ASP A 384 1.29 12.05 4.68
CA ASP A 384 1.27 10.58 4.64
C ASP A 384 2.60 9.96 4.15
N PHE A 385 3.46 10.75 3.51
CA PHE A 385 4.69 10.24 2.91
C PHE A 385 5.95 10.68 3.66
N LEU A 386 6.57 9.76 4.36
CA LEU A 386 7.90 9.97 4.92
C LEU A 386 8.94 10.05 3.79
N GLY A 387 9.89 10.98 3.94
CA GLY A 387 10.99 11.11 2.98
C GLY A 387 10.60 11.67 1.60
N GLN A 388 9.44 12.33 1.47
CA GLN A 388 9.08 13.01 0.23
C GLN A 388 10.08 14.14 -0.08
N SER A 389 10.43 14.31 -1.37
CA SER A 389 11.27 15.38 -1.83
C SER A 389 10.51 16.72 -1.83
N ARG A 390 11.19 17.77 -1.42
CA ARG A 390 10.66 19.14 -1.53
C ARG A 390 10.80 19.71 -2.92
N GLY A 391 11.51 19.04 -3.84
CA GLY A 391 11.92 19.60 -5.11
C GLY A 391 13.06 20.63 -4.96
N ILE A 392 13.41 21.26 -6.07
CA ILE A 392 14.47 22.29 -6.10
C ILE A 392 13.86 23.58 -6.63
N VAL A 393 13.80 24.60 -5.79
CA VAL A 393 13.34 25.95 -6.11
C VAL A 393 14.37 26.94 -5.62
N HIS A 394 14.97 27.68 -6.53
CA HIS A 394 15.98 28.69 -6.17
C HIS A 394 15.31 29.94 -5.56
N PRO A 395 16.02 30.68 -4.69
CA PRO A 395 15.51 31.94 -4.17
C PRO A 395 15.41 33.02 -5.28
N ALA A 396 14.57 34.02 -5.09
CA ALA A 396 14.40 35.11 -6.06
C ALA A 396 15.67 35.99 -6.16
N ALA A 397 16.34 36.17 -5.04
CA ALA A 397 17.56 36.94 -4.99
C ALA A 397 18.68 36.31 -5.84
N GLY A 398 19.20 37.07 -6.81
CA GLY A 398 20.29 36.63 -7.69
C GLY A 398 19.85 35.91 -8.98
N LEU A 399 18.54 35.73 -9.22
CA LEU A 399 18.07 35.24 -10.53
C LEU A 399 18.24 36.33 -11.61
N SER A 400 18.94 35.99 -12.68
CA SER A 400 19.02 36.79 -13.88
C SER A 400 17.75 36.62 -14.72
N ASP A 401 17.50 37.55 -15.68
CA ASP A 401 16.42 37.40 -16.64
C ASP A 401 16.50 36.11 -17.45
N SER A 402 17.72 35.63 -17.71
CA SER A 402 17.96 34.33 -18.35
C SER A 402 17.51 33.16 -17.49
N ASP A 403 17.73 33.21 -16.17
CA ASP A 403 17.27 32.15 -15.23
C ASP A 403 15.76 32.23 -15.08
N LEU A 404 15.22 33.41 -14.96
CA LEU A 404 13.79 33.67 -14.85
C LEU A 404 13.01 33.16 -16.06
N ALA A 405 13.53 33.48 -17.28
CA ALA A 405 13.00 32.96 -18.53
C ALA A 405 12.94 31.41 -18.55
N ARG A 406 13.97 30.74 -18.01
CA ARG A 406 14.02 29.26 -17.92
C ARG A 406 13.07 28.71 -16.86
N VAL A 407 13.01 29.32 -15.68
CA VAL A 407 12.02 28.95 -14.66
C VAL A 407 10.60 29.05 -15.20
N SER A 408 10.29 30.08 -15.98
CA SER A 408 8.96 30.32 -16.56
C SER A 408 8.46 29.19 -17.46
N ILE A 409 9.37 28.43 -18.04
CA ILE A 409 9.08 27.29 -18.92
C ILE A 409 9.41 25.94 -18.27
N GLY A 410 9.65 25.93 -16.93
CA GLY A 410 9.88 24.71 -16.15
C GLY A 410 11.27 24.11 -16.25
N TYR A 411 12.29 24.89 -16.62
CA TYR A 411 13.70 24.53 -16.53
C TYR A 411 14.32 25.21 -15.31
N THR A 412 15.47 24.73 -14.84
CA THR A 412 16.15 25.21 -13.61
C THR A 412 15.30 25.15 -12.33
N ILE A 413 14.19 24.41 -12.40
CA ILE A 413 13.35 24.02 -11.27
C ILE A 413 13.16 22.50 -11.35
N ALA A 414 13.14 21.81 -10.20
CA ALA A 414 12.86 20.39 -10.16
C ALA A 414 11.71 20.13 -9.18
N VAL A 415 10.74 19.34 -9.62
CA VAL A 415 9.50 19.07 -8.89
C VAL A 415 9.22 17.59 -8.81
N THR A 416 8.47 17.15 -7.80
CA THR A 416 7.97 15.77 -7.77
C THR A 416 6.71 15.62 -8.63
N PRO A 417 6.42 14.43 -9.16
CA PRO A 417 5.13 14.16 -9.81
C PRO A 417 3.94 14.54 -8.91
N LEU A 418 3.98 14.24 -7.62
CA LEU A 418 2.90 14.60 -6.70
C LEU A 418 2.70 16.12 -6.59
N GLN A 419 3.78 16.92 -6.54
CA GLN A 419 3.69 18.38 -6.53
C GLN A 419 3.06 18.91 -7.82
N MET A 420 3.43 18.36 -8.98
CA MET A 420 2.87 18.79 -10.26
C MET A 420 1.38 18.42 -10.39
N ALA A 421 1.00 17.22 -9.93
CA ALA A 421 -0.40 16.80 -9.86
C ALA A 421 -1.22 17.74 -8.96
N ALA A 422 -0.71 18.09 -7.77
CA ALA A 422 -1.37 19.01 -6.85
C ALA A 422 -1.49 20.44 -7.41
N ALA A 423 -0.49 20.89 -8.17
CA ALA A 423 -0.54 22.20 -8.84
C ALA A 423 -1.63 22.22 -9.93
N MET A 424 -1.75 21.18 -10.75
CA MET A 424 -2.85 21.04 -11.72
C MET A 424 -4.20 20.94 -11.01
N ASN A 425 -4.23 20.18 -9.89
CA ASN A 425 -5.43 20.04 -9.06
C ASN A 425 -5.93 21.38 -8.51
N ALA A 426 -5.01 22.28 -8.15
CA ALA A 426 -5.39 23.63 -7.71
C ALA A 426 -6.10 24.43 -8.81
N VAL A 427 -5.73 24.27 -10.07
CA VAL A 427 -6.47 24.85 -11.20
C VAL A 427 -7.85 24.20 -11.33
N ALA A 428 -7.91 22.86 -11.25
CA ALA A 428 -9.14 22.08 -11.41
C ALA A 428 -10.22 22.41 -10.36
N ASN A 429 -9.83 22.77 -9.14
CA ASN A 429 -10.75 22.96 -8.01
C ASN A 429 -11.09 24.42 -7.69
N GLY A 430 -10.79 25.35 -8.59
CA GLY A 430 -11.08 26.79 -8.39
C GLY A 430 -10.01 27.52 -7.57
N GLY A 431 -8.79 27.05 -7.56
CA GLY A 431 -7.61 27.78 -7.08
C GLY A 431 -7.11 27.41 -5.69
N GLU A 432 -7.61 26.35 -5.06
CA GLU A 432 -7.14 25.91 -3.74
C GLU A 432 -6.05 24.84 -3.86
N LEU A 433 -4.91 25.08 -3.23
CA LEU A 433 -3.93 24.04 -3.01
C LEU A 433 -4.38 23.17 -1.82
N ILE A 434 -4.88 21.98 -2.12
CA ILE A 434 -5.29 20.98 -1.15
C ILE A 434 -4.14 20.02 -0.92
N ALA A 435 -3.87 19.64 0.34
CA ALA A 435 -2.88 18.62 0.65
C ALA A 435 -3.32 17.25 0.10
N PRO A 436 -2.53 16.65 -0.82
CA PRO A 436 -2.81 15.29 -1.24
C PRO A 436 -2.75 14.34 -0.05
N ARG A 437 -3.76 13.49 0.10
CA ARG A 437 -3.84 12.50 1.19
C ARG A 437 -4.18 11.12 0.67
N VAL A 438 -3.69 10.11 1.36
CA VAL A 438 -3.91 8.70 1.03
C VAL A 438 -4.62 7.95 2.14
N VAL A 439 -4.54 8.41 3.37
CA VAL A 439 -5.33 7.86 4.48
C VAL A 439 -6.64 8.63 4.60
N ARG A 440 -7.74 7.88 4.56
CA ARG A 440 -9.10 8.41 4.67
C ARG A 440 -9.61 8.37 6.10
N ALA A 441 -9.39 7.23 6.77
CA ALA A 441 -9.78 7.04 8.16
C ALA A 441 -8.91 5.98 8.85
N LEU A 442 -8.88 6.06 10.18
CA LEU A 442 -8.34 5.04 11.07
C LEU A 442 -9.53 4.35 11.78
N LEU A 443 -9.58 3.02 11.70
CA LEU A 443 -10.65 2.20 12.29
C LEU A 443 -10.07 1.43 13.47
N GLY A 444 -10.36 1.90 14.69
CA GLY A 444 -9.94 1.29 15.95
C GLY A 444 -11.11 0.77 16.77
N GLU A 445 -10.82 0.28 17.96
CA GLU A 445 -11.84 -0.17 18.94
C GLU A 445 -12.79 0.98 19.36
N ASP A 446 -12.26 2.21 19.40
CA ASP A 446 -13.02 3.42 19.75
C ASP A 446 -13.88 3.96 18.59
N GLY A 447 -13.87 3.29 17.44
CA GLY A 447 -14.64 3.65 16.27
C GLY A 447 -13.80 4.14 15.08
N ARG A 448 -14.43 4.93 14.19
CA ARG A 448 -13.86 5.46 12.96
C ARG A 448 -13.40 6.91 13.16
N LEU A 449 -12.11 7.16 13.04
CA LEU A 449 -11.51 8.50 13.04
C LEU A 449 -11.20 8.92 11.60
N GLU A 450 -11.96 9.87 11.07
CA GLU A 450 -11.74 10.40 9.72
C GLU A 450 -10.57 11.38 9.68
N VAL A 451 -9.74 11.28 8.65
CA VAL A 451 -8.71 12.27 8.33
C VAL A 451 -9.36 13.38 7.49
N PRO A 452 -9.44 14.62 7.97
CA PRO A 452 -10.15 15.70 7.27
C PRO A 452 -9.39 16.19 6.04
N ARG A 453 -10.15 16.72 5.06
CA ARG A 453 -9.59 17.51 3.96
C ARG A 453 -8.84 18.72 4.51
N ARG A 454 -7.61 18.94 4.03
CA ARG A 454 -6.79 20.08 4.46
C ARG A 454 -6.44 20.98 3.28
N VAL A 455 -6.95 22.21 3.30
CA VAL A 455 -6.53 23.27 2.37
C VAL A 455 -5.25 23.90 2.90
N ILE A 456 -4.17 23.79 2.15
CA ILE A 456 -2.89 24.42 2.50
C ILE A 456 -3.01 25.93 2.35
N ARG A 457 -3.53 26.38 1.19
CA ARG A 457 -3.75 27.79 0.87
C ARG A 457 -4.54 27.95 -0.42
N ARG A 458 -5.02 29.16 -0.69
CA ARG A 458 -5.50 29.53 -2.02
C ARG A 458 -4.30 29.98 -2.89
N ALA A 459 -4.07 29.28 -3.99
CA ALA A 459 -2.99 29.57 -4.94
C ALA A 459 -3.37 30.74 -5.88
N ILE A 460 -4.59 30.69 -6.44
CA ILE A 460 -5.17 31.69 -7.37
C ILE A 460 -6.65 31.87 -7.06
N ARG A 461 -7.23 32.96 -7.60
CA ARG A 461 -8.66 33.21 -7.48
C ARG A 461 -9.48 32.27 -8.38
N PRO A 462 -10.77 32.02 -8.07
CA PRO A 462 -11.65 31.17 -8.88
C PRO A 462 -11.78 31.66 -10.33
N GLU A 463 -11.79 32.97 -10.55
CA GLU A 463 -11.89 33.59 -11.89
C GLU A 463 -10.66 33.27 -12.75
N THR A 464 -9.48 33.35 -12.12
CA THR A 464 -8.21 32.95 -12.77
C THR A 464 -8.20 31.46 -13.10
N ALA A 465 -8.65 30.61 -12.16
CA ALA A 465 -8.77 29.17 -12.37
C ALA A 465 -9.74 28.83 -13.51
N ALA A 466 -10.89 29.50 -13.58
CA ALA A 466 -11.88 29.32 -14.65
C ALA A 466 -11.32 29.79 -16.02
N THR A 467 -10.56 30.89 -16.06
CA THR A 467 -9.88 31.34 -17.27
C THR A 467 -8.82 30.34 -17.71
N MET A 468 -8.01 29.86 -16.80
CA MET A 468 -7.01 28.83 -17.08
C MET A 468 -7.65 27.53 -17.58
N THR A 469 -8.79 27.13 -17.03
CA THR A 469 -9.52 25.90 -17.48
C THR A 469 -9.88 26.04 -18.96
N ARG A 470 -10.46 27.17 -19.39
CA ARG A 470 -10.81 27.39 -20.81
C ARG A 470 -9.58 27.35 -21.72
N ILE A 471 -8.50 27.99 -21.31
CA ILE A 471 -7.24 27.96 -22.08
C ILE A 471 -6.70 26.52 -22.17
N LEU A 472 -6.78 25.74 -21.09
CA LEU A 472 -6.32 24.37 -21.07
C LEU A 472 -7.25 23.38 -21.82
N GLU A 473 -8.53 23.70 -22.00
CA GLU A 473 -9.44 23.04 -22.94
C GLU A 473 -8.96 23.26 -24.38
N ASP A 474 -8.66 24.51 -24.78
CA ASP A 474 -8.13 24.82 -26.11
C ASP A 474 -6.80 24.11 -26.40
N VAL A 475 -5.95 23.87 -25.37
CA VAL A 475 -4.72 23.07 -25.51
C VAL A 475 -5.02 21.62 -25.90
N VAL A 476 -6.11 21.04 -25.37
CA VAL A 476 -6.52 19.67 -25.67
C VAL A 476 -7.28 19.62 -27.00
N ASP A 477 -8.14 20.60 -27.28
CA ASP A 477 -8.98 20.57 -28.48
C ASP A 477 -8.19 20.88 -29.75
N HIS A 478 -7.28 21.87 -29.71
CA HIS A 478 -6.60 22.39 -30.89
C HIS A 478 -5.09 22.49 -30.77
N GLY A 479 -4.53 22.13 -29.61
CA GLY A 479 -3.11 22.34 -29.29
C GLY A 479 -2.26 21.08 -29.33
N THR A 480 -1.29 21.05 -28.44
CA THR A 480 -0.29 19.98 -28.33
C THR A 480 -0.79 18.71 -27.65
N ALA A 481 -2.04 18.69 -27.18
CA ALA A 481 -2.57 17.62 -26.33
C ALA A 481 -3.80 16.90 -26.91
N THR A 482 -4.00 16.95 -28.23
CA THR A 482 -5.17 16.31 -28.90
C THR A 482 -5.33 14.82 -28.62
N ALA A 483 -4.23 14.12 -28.35
CA ALA A 483 -4.26 12.70 -27.96
C ALA A 483 -4.82 12.44 -26.54
N ALA A 484 -5.11 13.50 -25.76
CA ALA A 484 -5.79 13.40 -24.47
C ALA A 484 -7.31 13.57 -24.57
N GLN A 485 -7.87 13.83 -25.75
CA GLN A 485 -9.31 13.99 -25.95
C GLN A 485 -10.07 12.72 -25.58
N LEU A 486 -11.22 12.89 -24.94
CA LEU A 486 -12.12 11.80 -24.55
C LEU A 486 -13.48 11.97 -25.27
N THR A 487 -14.03 10.89 -25.76
CA THR A 487 -15.37 10.90 -26.33
C THR A 487 -16.41 11.18 -25.25
N GLY A 488 -17.17 12.26 -25.42
CA GLY A 488 -18.25 12.63 -24.52
C GLY A 488 -17.83 13.45 -23.30
N TYR A 489 -16.55 13.80 -23.15
CA TYR A 489 -16.07 14.60 -22.02
C TYR A 489 -15.19 15.76 -22.47
N THR A 490 -15.37 16.93 -21.85
CA THR A 490 -14.43 18.02 -21.98
C THR A 490 -13.20 17.74 -21.12
N VAL A 491 -12.01 17.99 -21.67
CA VAL A 491 -10.72 17.77 -21.00
C VAL A 491 -9.92 19.06 -20.98
N ALA A 492 -9.34 19.40 -19.85
CA ALA A 492 -8.37 20.48 -19.73
C ALA A 492 -7.00 19.91 -19.32
N GLY A 493 -5.94 20.31 -20.01
CA GLY A 493 -4.63 19.76 -19.70
C GLY A 493 -3.47 20.40 -20.46
N LYS A 494 -2.26 20.00 -20.09
CA LYS A 494 -1.01 20.51 -20.67
C LYS A 494 0.02 19.39 -20.81
N THR A 495 0.64 19.30 -21.98
CA THR A 495 1.80 18.45 -22.25
C THR A 495 3.10 19.07 -21.72
N GLY A 496 4.02 18.21 -21.31
CA GLY A 496 5.39 18.56 -21.01
C GLY A 496 6.36 17.63 -21.77
N THR A 497 7.44 18.20 -22.26
CA THR A 497 8.56 17.51 -22.84
C THR A 497 9.82 18.22 -22.37
N THR A 498 10.71 17.50 -21.73
CA THR A 498 11.95 18.07 -21.23
C THR A 498 13.08 17.14 -21.57
N GLU A 499 14.11 17.65 -22.23
CA GLU A 499 15.31 16.91 -22.51
C GLU A 499 15.94 16.39 -21.22
N LYS A 500 16.30 15.12 -21.20
CA LYS A 500 16.90 14.47 -20.03
C LYS A 500 18.33 14.95 -19.84
N LEU A 501 18.69 15.28 -18.61
CA LEU A 501 20.06 15.62 -18.24
C LEU A 501 20.83 14.30 -18.02
N VAL A 502 21.78 14.00 -18.91
CA VAL A 502 22.68 12.84 -18.86
C VAL A 502 24.11 13.37 -18.74
N ASP A 503 24.82 12.98 -17.71
CA ASP A 503 26.21 13.38 -17.44
C ASP A 503 26.44 14.91 -17.50
N GLY A 504 25.45 15.69 -17.02
CA GLY A 504 25.52 17.15 -16.99
C GLY A 504 25.24 17.84 -18.32
N ARG A 505 24.78 17.12 -19.34
CA ARG A 505 24.35 17.64 -20.65
C ARG A 505 22.94 17.21 -20.98
N TYR A 506 22.19 18.09 -21.64
CA TYR A 506 20.88 17.71 -22.17
C TYR A 506 21.04 16.77 -23.36
N SER A 507 20.23 15.72 -23.39
CA SER A 507 20.23 14.70 -24.43
C SER A 507 19.24 15.09 -25.54
N ASP A 508 19.67 15.04 -26.79
CA ASP A 508 18.80 15.31 -27.94
C ASP A 508 17.80 14.17 -28.25
N THR A 509 18.02 12.97 -27.65
CA THR A 509 17.25 11.76 -27.95
C THR A 509 16.50 11.16 -26.78
N ARG A 510 16.71 11.69 -25.58
CA ARG A 510 16.11 11.16 -24.33
C ARG A 510 15.36 12.28 -23.62
N ASN A 511 14.08 12.07 -23.41
CA ASN A 511 13.18 13.04 -22.80
C ASN A 511 12.49 12.50 -21.56
N VAL A 512 12.04 13.41 -20.72
CA VAL A 512 10.96 13.18 -19.75
C VAL A 512 9.67 13.69 -20.39
N ALA A 513 8.77 12.77 -20.72
CA ALA A 513 7.47 13.05 -21.29
C ALA A 513 6.42 13.13 -20.19
N SER A 514 5.63 14.19 -20.15
CA SER A 514 4.58 14.33 -19.14
C SER A 514 3.29 14.91 -19.72
N PHE A 515 2.18 14.58 -19.04
CA PHE A 515 0.88 15.21 -19.26
C PHE A 515 0.18 15.40 -17.91
N ALA A 516 -0.27 16.62 -17.65
CA ALA A 516 -1.10 16.95 -16.49
C ALA A 516 -2.44 17.50 -16.98
N GLY A 517 -3.55 16.95 -16.48
CA GLY A 517 -4.88 17.38 -16.89
C GLY A 517 -5.96 16.95 -15.92
N PHE A 518 -7.17 17.44 -16.15
CA PHE A 518 -8.34 17.08 -15.35
C PHE A 518 -9.59 16.92 -16.22
N VAL A 519 -10.52 16.11 -15.74
CA VAL A 519 -11.69 15.68 -16.49
C VAL A 519 -12.86 15.32 -15.56
N PRO A 520 -14.14 15.62 -15.97
CA PRO A 520 -14.54 16.60 -16.98
C PRO A 520 -14.08 18.01 -16.58
N SER A 521 -13.70 18.87 -17.53
CA SER A 521 -13.17 20.21 -17.21
C SER A 521 -14.18 21.11 -16.51
N THR A 522 -15.47 20.98 -16.82
CA THR A 522 -16.57 21.79 -16.27
C THR A 522 -16.94 21.40 -14.83
N ARG A 523 -16.79 20.15 -14.45
CA ARG A 523 -16.98 19.60 -13.10
C ARG A 523 -15.91 18.54 -12.84
N PRO A 524 -14.69 18.93 -12.54
CA PRO A 524 -13.58 18.01 -12.42
C PRO A 524 -13.85 16.91 -11.38
N ARG A 525 -13.67 15.67 -11.81
CA ARG A 525 -13.78 14.46 -10.98
C ARG A 525 -12.44 13.76 -10.81
N LEU A 526 -11.55 13.95 -11.77
CA LEU A 526 -10.21 13.39 -11.76
C LEU A 526 -9.22 14.46 -12.22
N THR A 527 -8.15 14.63 -11.45
CA THR A 527 -6.90 15.25 -11.89
C THR A 527 -5.88 14.15 -12.06
N ILE A 528 -5.29 14.03 -13.25
CA ILE A 528 -4.34 12.95 -13.56
C ILE A 528 -3.05 13.57 -14.08
N LEU A 529 -1.94 13.14 -13.48
CA LEU A 529 -0.59 13.40 -13.99
C LEU A 529 0.02 12.06 -14.42
N VAL A 530 0.60 12.08 -15.61
CA VAL A 530 1.42 11.00 -16.16
C VAL A 530 2.82 11.55 -16.42
N VAL A 531 3.85 10.86 -15.94
CA VAL A 531 5.26 11.16 -16.20
C VAL A 531 5.93 9.87 -16.66
N VAL A 532 6.59 9.89 -17.81
CA VAL A 532 7.36 8.76 -18.35
C VAL A 532 8.78 9.24 -18.65
N ASP A 533 9.74 8.63 -17.98
CA ASP A 533 11.13 9.01 -18.02
C ASP A 533 11.92 8.21 -19.06
N ASP A 534 12.81 8.90 -19.75
CA ASP A 534 13.78 8.30 -20.67
C ASP A 534 13.15 7.76 -21.97
N VAL A 535 12.39 8.60 -22.64
CA VAL A 535 11.72 8.26 -23.89
C VAL A 535 12.18 9.14 -25.05
N PRO A 536 12.12 8.64 -26.30
CA PRO A 536 12.54 9.44 -27.46
C PRO A 536 11.53 10.50 -27.87
N SER A 537 10.27 10.40 -27.44
CA SER A 537 9.15 11.26 -27.86
C SER A 537 8.62 12.12 -26.73
N GLY A 538 7.86 13.15 -27.08
CA GLY A 538 7.30 14.10 -26.11
C GLY A 538 5.99 13.68 -25.49
N GLY A 539 5.52 14.49 -24.53
CA GLY A 539 4.33 14.21 -23.70
C GLY A 539 3.04 14.04 -24.49
N GLY A 540 2.86 14.72 -25.61
CA GLY A 540 1.69 14.58 -26.48
C GLY A 540 1.57 13.20 -27.14
N VAL A 541 2.70 12.54 -27.38
CA VAL A 541 2.75 11.19 -28.00
C VAL A 541 2.76 10.10 -26.94
N VAL A 542 3.48 10.29 -25.84
CA VAL A 542 3.70 9.25 -24.81
C VAL A 542 2.69 9.35 -23.67
N ALA A 543 2.59 10.51 -23.01
CA ALA A 543 1.86 10.64 -21.77
C ALA A 543 0.35 10.95 -21.95
N ALA A 544 -0.01 11.72 -23.00
CA ALA A 544 -1.40 12.08 -23.25
C ALA A 544 -2.31 10.87 -23.57
N PRO A 545 -1.89 9.87 -24.39
CA PRO A 545 -2.70 8.65 -24.59
C PRO A 545 -2.86 7.82 -23.31
N VAL A 546 -1.86 7.79 -22.44
CA VAL A 546 -1.97 7.10 -21.13
C VAL A 546 -3.00 7.79 -20.26
N PHE A 547 -2.95 9.14 -20.18
CA PHE A 547 -3.97 9.92 -19.49
C PHE A 547 -5.37 9.59 -20.03
N GLN A 548 -5.55 9.60 -21.34
CA GLN A 548 -6.85 9.35 -22.00
C GLN A 548 -7.41 7.99 -21.58
N ARG A 549 -6.63 6.91 -21.67
CA ARG A 549 -7.07 5.57 -21.30
C ARG A 549 -7.40 5.44 -19.83
N ILE A 550 -6.59 6.01 -18.93
CA ILE A 550 -6.84 6.03 -17.50
C ILE A 550 -8.12 6.81 -17.19
N ALA A 551 -8.26 7.99 -17.76
CA ALA A 551 -9.41 8.88 -17.53
C ALA A 551 -10.73 8.21 -17.99
N GLU A 552 -10.76 7.66 -19.21
CA GLU A 552 -11.96 7.01 -19.77
C GLU A 552 -12.41 5.82 -18.90
N ALA A 553 -11.48 4.93 -18.56
CA ALA A 553 -11.80 3.76 -17.75
C ALA A 553 -12.24 4.14 -16.33
N SER A 554 -11.58 5.15 -15.73
CA SER A 554 -11.88 5.61 -14.38
C SER A 554 -13.22 6.37 -14.29
N LEU A 555 -13.54 7.23 -15.25
CA LEU A 555 -14.85 7.92 -15.30
C LEU A 555 -16.00 6.92 -15.45
N ARG A 556 -15.83 5.90 -16.29
CA ARG A 556 -16.80 4.82 -16.45
C ARG A 556 -16.99 4.05 -15.13
N HIS A 557 -15.92 3.73 -14.43
CA HIS A 557 -15.96 3.07 -13.12
C HIS A 557 -16.69 3.91 -12.08
N LEU A 558 -16.40 5.21 -12.05
CA LEU A 558 -17.03 6.17 -11.12
C LEU A 558 -18.46 6.53 -11.50
N GLY A 559 -18.99 6.01 -12.61
CA GLY A 559 -20.34 6.31 -13.08
C GLY A 559 -20.56 7.78 -13.45
N VAL A 560 -19.49 8.49 -13.86
CA VAL A 560 -19.59 9.91 -14.26
C VAL A 560 -20.22 10.00 -15.66
N PRO A 561 -21.36 10.66 -15.81
CA PRO A 561 -21.99 10.78 -17.13
C PRO A 561 -21.20 11.71 -18.06
N PRO A 562 -21.25 11.49 -19.39
CA PRO A 562 -20.71 12.41 -20.37
C PRO A 562 -21.28 13.83 -20.20
N ASN A 563 -20.44 14.83 -20.41
CA ASN A 563 -20.82 16.25 -20.32
C ASN A 563 -20.84 16.99 -21.68
N VAL A 564 -20.40 16.32 -22.77
CA VAL A 564 -20.48 16.82 -24.15
C VAL A 564 -21.40 15.92 -24.93
N GLY A 565 -22.45 16.53 -25.56
CA GLY A 565 -23.28 15.88 -26.58
C GLY A 565 -23.68 14.45 -26.26
N ALA A 566 -24.48 14.23 -25.20
CA ALA A 566 -25.30 13.03 -25.22
C ALA A 566 -26.09 13.09 -26.54
N PRO A 567 -26.01 12.09 -27.45
CA PRO A 567 -26.89 12.08 -28.58
C PRO A 567 -28.31 12.23 -28.01
N PRO A 568 -29.16 13.10 -28.57
CA PRO A 568 -30.51 13.25 -28.06
C PRO A 568 -31.10 11.84 -27.92
N PRO A 569 -31.83 11.52 -26.83
CA PRO A 569 -32.45 10.23 -26.70
C PRO A 569 -33.20 10.00 -28.02
N ILE A 570 -32.94 8.87 -28.69
CA ILE A 570 -33.70 8.49 -29.87
C ILE A 570 -35.12 8.31 -29.36
N LEU A 571 -35.90 9.38 -29.44
CA LEU A 571 -37.34 9.31 -29.27
C LEU A 571 -37.78 8.46 -30.45
N VAL A 572 -37.96 7.16 -30.24
CA VAL A 572 -38.67 6.33 -31.17
C VAL A 572 -40.06 6.93 -31.22
N SER A 573 -40.31 7.77 -32.27
CA SER A 573 -41.61 8.31 -32.52
C SER A 573 -42.56 7.14 -32.64
N ALA A 574 -43.61 7.11 -31.80
CA ALA A 574 -44.65 6.10 -31.83
C ALA A 574 -45.54 6.22 -33.09
N GLY A 575 -44.96 6.55 -34.25
CA GLY A 575 -45.60 6.79 -35.51
C GLY A 575 -44.94 6.19 -36.75
N SER A 576 -43.83 5.44 -36.61
CA SER A 576 -43.30 4.70 -37.77
C SER A 576 -44.08 3.41 -37.99
N PRO A 577 -44.45 3.07 -39.24
CA PRO A 577 -45.20 1.85 -39.52
C PRO A 577 -44.38 0.64 -39.05
N THR A 578 -44.99 -0.17 -38.22
CA THR A 578 -44.46 -1.43 -37.72
C THR A 578 -43.93 -2.23 -38.90
N PRO A 579 -42.63 -2.59 -38.98
CA PRO A 579 -42.21 -3.60 -39.96
C PRO A 579 -43.01 -4.88 -39.69
N PRO A 580 -43.32 -5.68 -40.71
CA PRO A 580 -44.15 -6.85 -40.55
C PRO A 580 -43.51 -7.75 -39.49
N ILE A 581 -44.31 -8.09 -38.47
CA ILE A 581 -43.91 -9.01 -37.41
C ILE A 581 -43.61 -10.33 -38.11
N VAL A 582 -42.33 -10.61 -38.36
CA VAL A 582 -41.91 -11.98 -38.61
C VAL A 582 -42.21 -12.72 -37.30
N ARG A 583 -43.28 -13.48 -37.29
CA ARG A 583 -43.54 -14.42 -36.21
C ARG A 583 -42.41 -15.43 -36.24
N LEU A 584 -41.35 -15.11 -35.47
CA LEU A 584 -40.45 -16.13 -35.01
C LEU A 584 -41.34 -17.05 -34.15
N THR A 585 -41.62 -18.24 -34.66
CA THR A 585 -42.15 -19.32 -33.81
C THR A 585 -41.29 -19.35 -32.55
N PRO A 586 -41.91 -19.30 -31.37
CA PRO A 586 -41.12 -19.36 -30.15
C PRO A 586 -40.35 -20.67 -30.18
N VAL A 587 -39.06 -20.59 -30.37
CA VAL A 587 -38.18 -21.66 -29.95
C VAL A 587 -38.48 -21.80 -28.47
N ARG A 588 -39.16 -22.89 -28.13
CA ARG A 588 -39.45 -23.25 -26.75
C ARG A 588 -38.16 -23.17 -26.00
N ALA A 589 -37.95 -22.08 -25.26
CA ALA A 589 -36.86 -22.00 -24.27
C ALA A 589 -36.99 -23.27 -23.43
N PRO A 590 -35.88 -23.97 -23.17
CA PRO A 590 -35.89 -25.05 -22.20
C PRO A 590 -36.52 -24.46 -20.95
N ALA A 591 -37.51 -25.16 -20.41
CA ALA A 591 -38.41 -24.72 -19.34
C ALA A 591 -37.65 -23.82 -18.38
N SER A 592 -38.10 -22.58 -18.36
CA SER A 592 -37.54 -21.53 -17.53
C SER A 592 -37.11 -22.09 -16.18
N LEU A 593 -35.97 -21.75 -15.78
CA LEU A 593 -35.69 -21.38 -14.42
C LEU A 593 -36.65 -20.24 -14.04
N ALA A 594 -37.98 -20.57 -13.98
CA ALA A 594 -38.91 -19.78 -13.23
C ALA A 594 -38.32 -19.77 -11.83
N ALA A 595 -37.80 -18.60 -11.42
CA ALA A 595 -37.66 -18.31 -10.03
C ALA A 595 -39.01 -18.65 -9.40
N SER A 596 -39.14 -19.86 -8.90
CA SER A 596 -40.26 -20.23 -8.05
C SER A 596 -40.20 -19.21 -6.94
N ALA A 597 -41.26 -18.42 -6.84
CA ALA A 597 -41.43 -17.40 -5.82
C ALA A 597 -41.10 -18.06 -4.48
N TRP A 598 -39.95 -17.74 -3.95
CA TRP A 598 -39.51 -18.25 -2.67
C TRP A 598 -40.47 -17.71 -1.60
N THR A 599 -41.41 -18.50 -1.23
CA THR A 599 -42.22 -18.30 -0.02
C THR A 599 -41.34 -18.72 1.13
N GLY A 600 -40.83 -17.76 1.92
CA GLY A 600 -39.86 -17.90 2.97
C GLY A 600 -39.88 -19.19 3.80
N PRO A 601 -38.84 -19.52 4.55
CA PRO A 601 -38.65 -20.85 5.13
C PRO A 601 -39.80 -21.21 6.06
N GLN A 602 -40.50 -22.27 5.73
CA GLN A 602 -41.29 -22.97 6.74
C GLN A 602 -40.32 -23.51 7.77
N ARG A 603 -40.37 -22.98 9.01
CA ARG A 603 -39.44 -23.36 10.07
C ARG A 603 -39.42 -24.86 10.26
N GLY A 604 -38.28 -25.48 9.98
CA GLY A 604 -38.01 -26.88 10.23
C GLY A 604 -38.00 -27.82 9.02
N LEU A 605 -38.24 -27.34 7.80
CA LEU A 605 -38.16 -28.16 6.57
C LEU A 605 -37.05 -27.66 5.65
N MET A 606 -36.39 -28.58 4.95
CA MET A 606 -35.34 -28.28 3.98
C MET A 606 -35.91 -27.69 2.70
N PRO A 607 -35.56 -26.47 2.28
CA PRO A 607 -35.94 -25.93 0.99
C PRO A 607 -35.22 -26.58 -0.19
N ASP A 608 -35.81 -26.47 -1.39
CA ASP A 608 -35.10 -26.80 -2.62
C ASP A 608 -34.12 -25.69 -2.98
N LEU A 609 -32.81 -25.99 -2.98
CA LEU A 609 -31.75 -25.07 -3.30
C LEU A 609 -31.22 -25.23 -4.73
N ALA A 610 -31.79 -26.14 -5.54
CA ALA A 610 -31.37 -26.37 -6.91
C ALA A 610 -31.52 -25.10 -7.76
N GLY A 611 -30.54 -24.79 -8.60
CA GLY A 611 -30.51 -23.60 -9.47
C GLY A 611 -30.10 -22.30 -8.79
N LEU A 612 -29.90 -22.29 -7.47
CA LEU A 612 -29.37 -21.11 -6.77
C LEU A 612 -27.84 -20.98 -6.94
N SER A 613 -27.35 -19.75 -6.92
CA SER A 613 -25.91 -19.52 -6.84
C SER A 613 -25.34 -20.02 -5.51
N ALA A 614 -24.06 -20.36 -5.49
CA ALA A 614 -23.36 -20.79 -4.27
C ALA A 614 -23.63 -19.87 -3.07
N ARG A 615 -23.61 -18.55 -3.28
CA ARG A 615 -23.84 -17.55 -2.26
C ARG A 615 -25.26 -17.58 -1.69
N ALA A 616 -26.26 -17.57 -2.58
CA ALA A 616 -27.67 -17.57 -2.16
C ALA A 616 -28.03 -18.87 -1.43
N ALA A 617 -27.54 -20.01 -1.90
CA ALA A 617 -27.76 -21.30 -1.24
C ALA A 617 -27.08 -21.38 0.13
N PHE A 618 -25.88 -20.79 0.28
CA PHE A 618 -25.17 -20.75 1.54
C PHE A 618 -25.85 -19.83 2.56
N GLU A 619 -26.34 -18.67 2.16
CA GLU A 619 -27.11 -17.76 3.02
C GLU A 619 -28.36 -18.43 3.59
N ILE A 620 -29.15 -19.09 2.74
CA ILE A 620 -30.36 -19.82 3.17
C ILE A 620 -29.99 -20.97 4.14
N ALA A 621 -28.97 -21.74 3.83
CA ALA A 621 -28.53 -22.84 4.68
C ALA A 621 -28.01 -22.37 6.04
N THR A 622 -27.36 -21.19 6.07
CA THR A 622 -26.88 -20.56 7.31
C THR A 622 -28.05 -20.06 8.17
N ASP A 623 -29.04 -19.44 7.59
CA ASP A 623 -30.27 -18.99 8.28
C ASP A 623 -31.06 -20.15 8.90
N LEU A 624 -31.01 -21.31 8.24
CA LEU A 624 -31.57 -22.56 8.75
C LEU A 624 -30.69 -23.25 9.82
N GLY A 625 -29.48 -22.70 10.06
CA GLY A 625 -28.52 -23.23 11.02
C GLY A 625 -27.86 -24.55 10.62
N LEU A 626 -27.72 -24.80 9.30
CA LEU A 626 -27.11 -26.01 8.78
C LEU A 626 -25.59 -25.86 8.61
N MET A 627 -24.82 -26.93 8.83
CA MET A 627 -23.39 -26.96 8.55
C MET A 627 -23.14 -27.29 7.08
N THR A 628 -22.94 -26.26 6.26
CA THR A 628 -22.90 -26.38 4.81
C THR A 628 -21.48 -26.61 4.28
N ARG A 629 -21.32 -27.63 3.41
CA ARG A 629 -20.12 -27.85 2.60
C ARG A 629 -20.48 -27.71 1.12
N ILE A 630 -19.66 -26.96 0.38
CA ILE A 630 -19.84 -26.74 -1.05
C ILE A 630 -18.81 -27.58 -1.81
N ARG A 631 -19.24 -28.29 -2.85
CA ARG A 631 -18.39 -29.02 -3.81
C ARG A 631 -18.68 -28.56 -5.22
N GLY A 632 -17.66 -28.11 -5.93
CA GLY A 632 -17.78 -27.57 -7.29
C GLY A 632 -17.95 -26.04 -7.31
N ASP A 633 -18.27 -25.50 -8.49
CA ASP A 633 -18.38 -24.06 -8.75
C ASP A 633 -19.55 -23.81 -9.73
N GLY A 634 -20.26 -22.67 -9.55
CA GLY A 634 -21.42 -22.30 -10.36
C GLY A 634 -22.75 -22.32 -9.61
N PHE A 635 -23.74 -23.06 -10.13
CA PHE A 635 -25.09 -23.17 -9.56
C PHE A 635 -25.31 -24.53 -8.91
N VAL A 636 -26.15 -24.58 -7.88
CA VAL A 636 -26.48 -25.82 -7.19
C VAL A 636 -27.22 -26.77 -8.13
N VAL A 637 -26.65 -27.95 -8.36
CA VAL A 637 -27.27 -29.03 -9.17
C VAL A 637 -27.73 -30.20 -8.30
N GLY A 638 -27.39 -30.17 -7.00
CA GLY A 638 -27.83 -31.20 -6.07
C GLY A 638 -27.49 -30.86 -4.61
N GLN A 639 -28.32 -31.37 -3.71
CA GLN A 639 -28.19 -31.23 -2.26
C GLN A 639 -28.37 -32.59 -1.56
N THR A 640 -27.67 -32.82 -0.42
CA THR A 640 -27.75 -34.10 0.30
C THR A 640 -28.96 -34.26 1.18
N LEU A 641 -29.61 -33.16 1.57
CA LEU A 641 -30.88 -33.19 2.29
C LEU A 641 -32.01 -32.97 1.28
N GLU A 642 -32.96 -33.90 1.21
CA GLU A 642 -34.06 -33.79 0.26
C GLU A 642 -34.96 -32.59 0.57
N PRO A 643 -35.44 -31.85 -0.45
CA PRO A 643 -36.42 -30.80 -0.26
C PRO A 643 -37.67 -31.31 0.48
N GLY A 644 -38.13 -30.57 1.48
CA GLY A 644 -39.26 -30.96 2.32
C GLY A 644 -38.91 -31.90 3.48
N SER A 645 -37.70 -32.40 3.61
CA SER A 645 -37.29 -33.18 4.77
C SER A 645 -37.15 -32.32 6.03
N ALA A 646 -37.43 -32.90 7.21
CA ALA A 646 -37.24 -32.21 8.48
C ALA A 646 -35.76 -32.03 8.77
N ILE A 647 -35.37 -30.80 9.16
CA ILE A 647 -33.99 -30.43 9.43
C ILE A 647 -33.80 -30.08 10.91
N THR A 648 -32.61 -30.37 11.43
CA THR A 648 -32.16 -30.01 12.78
C THR A 648 -30.99 -29.04 12.71
N ARG A 649 -30.93 -28.10 13.65
CA ARG A 649 -29.86 -27.11 13.72
C ARG A 649 -28.51 -27.81 13.93
N GLY A 650 -27.49 -27.49 13.10
CA GLY A 650 -26.20 -28.13 13.11
C GLY A 650 -26.08 -29.38 12.20
N GLN A 651 -27.15 -29.78 11.49
CA GLN A 651 -27.11 -30.90 10.54
C GLN A 651 -26.23 -30.57 9.33
N ALA A 652 -25.48 -31.55 8.83
CA ALA A 652 -24.57 -31.37 7.71
C ALA A 652 -25.33 -31.35 6.37
N LEU A 653 -25.09 -30.35 5.54
CA LEU A 653 -25.60 -30.19 4.17
C LEU A 653 -24.41 -30.12 3.21
N ILE A 654 -24.41 -30.96 2.17
CA ILE A 654 -23.43 -30.86 1.08
C ILE A 654 -24.18 -30.39 -0.17
N LEU A 655 -23.72 -29.27 -0.76
CA LEU A 655 -24.21 -28.72 -2.01
C LEU A 655 -23.21 -29.07 -3.13
N ARG A 656 -23.71 -29.65 -4.21
CA ARG A 656 -22.94 -29.90 -5.43
C ARG A 656 -23.27 -28.84 -6.45
N LEU A 657 -22.24 -28.14 -6.95
CA LEU A 657 -22.34 -27.05 -7.92
C LEU A 657 -21.69 -27.45 -9.24
N GLU A 658 -22.27 -26.96 -10.33
CA GLU A 658 -21.71 -27.11 -11.68
C GLU A 658 -21.89 -25.80 -12.45
N ARG A 659 -20.91 -25.49 -13.32
CA ARG A 659 -21.00 -24.36 -14.24
C ARG A 659 -21.95 -24.75 -15.35
N SER A 660 -22.88 -23.88 -15.73
CA SER A 660 -23.77 -24.10 -16.90
C SER A 660 -22.91 -24.21 -18.16
N GLY A 661 -22.61 -25.43 -18.57
CA GLY A 661 -21.92 -25.70 -19.81
C GLY A 661 -22.89 -25.48 -20.98
N VAL A 662 -22.61 -24.54 -21.87
CA VAL A 662 -23.17 -24.51 -23.22
C VAL A 662 -22.63 -25.74 -23.96
N SER A 663 -23.36 -26.84 -23.92
CA SER A 663 -23.06 -28.04 -24.72
C SER A 663 -23.38 -27.73 -26.16
N GLY A 664 -22.39 -27.40 -26.96
CA GLY A 664 -22.47 -27.38 -28.40
C GLY A 664 -22.62 -28.79 -28.94
N ALA A 665 -23.79 -29.14 -29.41
CA ALA A 665 -24.09 -30.35 -30.17
C ALA A 665 -23.28 -30.33 -31.49
N ARG A 666 -22.18 -31.09 -31.55
CA ARG A 666 -21.59 -31.50 -32.85
C ARG A 666 -22.41 -32.67 -33.41
N SER A 667 -23.21 -32.42 -34.42
CA SER A 667 -23.77 -33.46 -35.29
C SER A 667 -22.64 -34.11 -36.09
N ARG A 668 -22.41 -35.40 -35.85
CA ARG A 668 -21.68 -36.27 -36.79
C ARG A 668 -22.66 -36.61 -37.93
N SER A 669 -22.26 -36.29 -39.14
CA SER A 669 -22.75 -36.93 -40.35
C SER A 669 -21.54 -37.58 -41.03
N GLU A 670 -21.55 -38.92 -41.08
CA GLU A 670 -20.83 -39.77 -42.02
C GLU A 670 -21.83 -40.24 -43.10
N PRO A 671 -21.39 -40.77 -44.22
CA PRO A 671 -20.06 -41.04 -44.73
C PRO A 671 -19.54 -40.07 -45.77
#